data_ee40470ed9d1a1659ae542b2fdcef29e
#
_entry.id   ee40470ed9d1a1659ae542b2fdcef29e
#
_cell.length_a   1.000
_cell.length_b   1.000
_cell.length_c   1.000
_cell.angle_alpha   90.00
_cell.angle_beta   90.00
_cell.angle_gamma   90.00
#
_symmetry.space_group_name_H-M   'P 1'
#
loop_
_entity.id
_entity.type
_entity.pdbx_description
1 polymer ?
#
loop_
_entity_poly.entity_id
_entity_poly.type
_entity_poly.pdbx_seq_one_letter_code
_entity_poly.pdbx_strand_id
1 'polypeptide(L)'
;MLDAEVTLPEDAGPTTRYGLHPALLDAAMHVDLVAGPKATLIPFNWHGVTLHAAGAATLRVRLRRLDGDEVTRLDLADPTGRPVATVETVVSRPVQADQLAQAGPSSDSLLAVTWRPAAPSQPLGPVNASDALVIDATGEASGGGVPERVRRTLRPVLAGLQDWSAGADARPVVVVTRGAVAVRDTEAPDPARAAVWGLVRAAQEENPGRIILVDLDRAGEAADGVRVALATGEPELAIRDGRPWVPRLTRAGHAGRVSRAVDPYDATWPVDGTTLITGGTGGLGALMARHLVAEHGVRQLLLVSRRGLDAPGAAELRDELTGQGVEVTVAACDVADRDALTILLEGIPDLRAVVHTAGVMAGGVLGTLTEEGLDRVLRPKADAAWHLHELTQKHDLAHFVLFSSAGGMVLAAGQGDYAAANAFLDALAAERAAAGLPATSLTWGMWAVDTGLGGPLQETDLARVRNLGIPAISADTGLALFDAALRVPAPVLAPIQPDVRTLRARGDDLPALLRDLVGARRTAAVAERTNESNGATELRERLAELPARERDRMLLELVQAEAAMALGHDSADMIDAERGFVQLGFSSLAAVELRNRLRRRTGLPLPATLAFDQPNATAVARYLAERLAPAEPAAPEPAPAVTDGPSAAKAEEDELLAAASAEELFEILDRELGGNG
;
A
#
# COMPACT_ATOMS: atom_id res chain seq x y z
N MET A 1 -20.47 -41.04 -21.47
CA MET A 1 -19.52 -40.76 -22.56
C MET A 1 -19.78 -39.35 -23.02
N LEU A 2 -18.77 -38.50 -23.05
CA LEU A 2 -18.82 -37.10 -23.48
C LEU A 2 -17.77 -36.90 -24.57
N ASP A 3 -18.15 -36.24 -25.64
CA ASP A 3 -17.26 -35.84 -26.71
C ASP A 3 -17.21 -34.32 -26.81
N ALA A 4 -16.01 -33.74 -26.94
CA ALA A 4 -15.82 -32.32 -27.09
C ALA A 4 -14.61 -31.99 -27.98
N GLU A 5 -14.49 -30.74 -28.39
CA GLU A 5 -13.31 -30.20 -29.03
C GLU A 5 -12.78 -29.03 -28.22
N VAL A 6 -11.47 -29.02 -27.95
CA VAL A 6 -10.79 -27.99 -27.21
C VAL A 6 -9.63 -27.46 -28.05
N THR A 7 -9.47 -26.14 -28.09
CA THR A 7 -8.44 -25.46 -28.87
C THR A 7 -7.70 -24.47 -28.01
N LEU A 8 -6.38 -24.43 -28.15
CA LEU A 8 -5.58 -23.40 -27.49
C LEU A 8 -5.84 -22.03 -28.10
N PRO A 9 -5.99 -20.98 -27.29
CA PRO A 9 -6.00 -19.60 -27.79
C PRO A 9 -4.64 -19.23 -28.42
N GLU A 10 -4.64 -18.29 -29.36
CA GLU A 10 -3.44 -17.89 -30.12
C GLU A 10 -2.31 -17.35 -29.24
N ASP A 11 -2.64 -16.79 -28.10
CA ASP A 11 -1.71 -16.23 -27.11
C ASP A 11 -1.15 -17.24 -26.10
N ALA A 12 -1.57 -18.50 -26.13
CA ALA A 12 -1.12 -19.55 -25.20
C ALA A 12 0.36 -19.95 -25.36
N GLY A 13 1.02 -19.48 -26.41
CA GLY A 13 2.42 -19.77 -26.70
C GLY A 13 2.65 -21.04 -27.54
N PRO A 14 3.91 -21.35 -27.89
CA PRO A 14 4.22 -22.42 -28.85
C PRO A 14 3.97 -23.82 -28.26
N THR A 15 3.16 -24.61 -28.93
CA THR A 15 2.84 -26.01 -28.57
C THR A 15 4.04 -26.94 -28.65
N THR A 16 5.10 -26.57 -29.41
CA THR A 16 6.30 -27.38 -29.64
C THR A 16 7.18 -27.59 -28.41
N ARG A 17 6.93 -26.83 -27.33
CA ARG A 17 7.69 -26.98 -26.05
C ARG A 17 7.19 -28.12 -25.17
N TYR A 18 6.02 -28.68 -25.49
CA TYR A 18 5.35 -29.71 -24.68
C TYR A 18 5.00 -30.91 -25.55
N GLY A 19 5.04 -32.10 -24.99
CA GLY A 19 4.45 -33.28 -25.64
C GLY A 19 2.95 -33.07 -25.83
N LEU A 20 2.26 -32.64 -24.77
CA LEU A 20 0.89 -32.14 -24.75
C LEU A 20 0.87 -30.85 -23.92
N HIS A 21 0.30 -29.79 -24.48
CA HIS A 21 0.25 -28.49 -23.78
C HIS A 21 -0.61 -28.60 -22.51
N PRO A 22 -0.09 -28.16 -21.32
CA PRO A 22 -0.80 -28.33 -20.05
C PRO A 22 -2.21 -27.73 -20.05
N ALA A 23 -2.39 -26.52 -20.59
CA ALA A 23 -3.71 -25.88 -20.66
C ALA A 23 -4.69 -26.64 -21.59
N LEU A 24 -4.18 -27.34 -22.61
CA LEU A 24 -5.03 -28.14 -23.49
C LEU A 24 -5.50 -29.43 -22.79
N LEU A 25 -4.63 -30.04 -21.98
CA LEU A 25 -4.99 -31.19 -21.15
C LEU A 25 -5.98 -30.80 -20.05
N ASP A 26 -5.76 -29.66 -19.41
CA ASP A 26 -6.65 -29.10 -18.39
C ASP A 26 -8.05 -28.82 -18.98
N ALA A 27 -8.13 -28.14 -20.12
CA ALA A 27 -9.38 -27.90 -20.83
C ALA A 27 -10.09 -29.19 -21.23
N ALA A 28 -9.35 -30.25 -21.59
CA ALA A 28 -9.90 -31.56 -21.88
C ALA A 28 -10.56 -32.23 -20.67
N MET A 29 -10.05 -31.96 -19.46
CA MET A 29 -10.65 -32.41 -18.19
C MET A 29 -11.93 -31.66 -17.85
N HIS A 30 -12.01 -30.38 -18.23
CA HIS A 30 -13.17 -29.53 -17.97
C HIS A 30 -14.42 -29.95 -18.76
N VAL A 31 -14.30 -30.83 -19.76
CA VAL A 31 -15.44 -31.40 -20.51
C VAL A 31 -16.45 -32.07 -19.57
N ASP A 32 -15.97 -32.62 -18.44
CA ASP A 32 -16.85 -33.25 -17.44
C ASP A 32 -17.72 -32.23 -16.68
N LEU A 33 -17.27 -30.98 -16.53
CA LEU A 33 -18.03 -29.90 -15.91
C LEU A 33 -19.27 -29.49 -16.72
N VAL A 34 -19.21 -29.60 -18.03
CA VAL A 34 -20.32 -29.28 -18.92
C VAL A 34 -21.52 -30.27 -18.74
N ALA A 35 -21.24 -31.48 -18.31
CA ALA A 35 -22.26 -32.49 -18.01
C ALA A 35 -22.93 -32.32 -16.64
N GLY A 36 -22.49 -31.32 -15.83
CA GLY A 36 -23.09 -30.98 -14.54
C GLY A 36 -22.80 -32.03 -13.45
N PRO A 37 -21.53 -32.17 -12.98
CA PRO A 37 -21.26 -33.04 -11.84
C PRO A 37 -21.97 -32.52 -10.59
N LYS A 38 -22.45 -33.43 -9.74
CA LYS A 38 -23.14 -33.10 -8.47
C LYS A 38 -22.19 -32.56 -7.40
N ALA A 39 -20.87 -32.66 -7.61
CA ALA A 39 -19.83 -32.21 -6.69
C ALA A 39 -18.62 -31.69 -7.49
N THR A 40 -17.86 -30.77 -6.90
CA THR A 40 -16.57 -30.35 -7.44
C THR A 40 -15.58 -31.48 -7.29
N LEU A 41 -15.09 -32.04 -8.40
CA LEU A 41 -14.12 -33.13 -8.45
C LEU A 41 -12.75 -32.59 -8.84
N ILE A 42 -11.70 -33.01 -8.12
CA ILE A 42 -10.32 -32.69 -8.46
C ILE A 42 -9.59 -33.97 -8.87
N PRO A 43 -8.90 -34.00 -10.03
CA PRO A 43 -8.07 -35.13 -10.42
C PRO A 43 -6.98 -35.39 -9.36
N PHE A 44 -6.95 -36.63 -8.83
CA PHE A 44 -6.04 -37.00 -7.75
C PHE A 44 -4.95 -38.00 -8.20
N ASN A 45 -5.31 -38.93 -9.07
CA ASN A 45 -4.38 -39.95 -9.54
C ASN A 45 -4.59 -40.22 -11.04
N TRP A 46 -3.50 -40.43 -11.77
CA TRP A 46 -3.45 -40.70 -13.19
C TRP A 46 -2.76 -42.04 -13.42
N HIS A 47 -3.40 -42.91 -14.17
CA HIS A 47 -2.84 -44.23 -14.47
C HIS A 47 -2.92 -44.51 -15.97
N GLY A 48 -1.91 -45.21 -16.52
CA GLY A 48 -1.88 -45.61 -17.92
C GLY A 48 -1.83 -44.42 -18.89
N VAL A 49 -1.01 -43.39 -18.62
CA VAL A 49 -0.84 -42.23 -19.49
C VAL A 49 0.09 -42.59 -20.66
N THR A 50 -0.41 -42.53 -21.88
CA THR A 50 0.37 -42.78 -23.08
C THR A 50 0.25 -41.58 -24.04
N LEU A 51 1.39 -41.01 -24.43
CA LEU A 51 1.47 -39.98 -25.46
C LEU A 51 1.78 -40.64 -26.81
N HIS A 52 0.91 -40.44 -27.80
CA HIS A 52 1.02 -40.98 -29.15
C HIS A 52 1.61 -39.97 -30.15
N ALA A 53 1.29 -38.67 -29.96
CA ALA A 53 1.75 -37.59 -30.82
C ALA A 53 1.95 -36.31 -29.97
N ALA A 54 2.85 -35.43 -30.41
CA ALA A 54 3.19 -34.18 -29.72
C ALA A 54 2.79 -32.96 -30.57
N GLY A 55 2.62 -31.80 -29.91
CA GLY A 55 2.48 -30.50 -30.55
C GLY A 55 1.07 -30.16 -31.06
N ALA A 56 0.04 -30.90 -30.62
CA ALA A 56 -1.35 -30.59 -30.96
C ALA A 56 -1.77 -29.24 -30.39
N ALA A 57 -2.44 -28.39 -31.19
CA ALA A 57 -3.05 -27.14 -30.78
C ALA A 57 -4.57 -27.28 -30.58
N THR A 58 -5.17 -28.31 -31.16
CA THR A 58 -6.59 -28.64 -31.02
C THR A 58 -6.72 -30.13 -30.71
N LEU A 59 -7.60 -30.49 -29.80
CA LEU A 59 -7.91 -31.88 -29.44
C LEU A 59 -9.39 -32.14 -29.57
N ARG A 60 -9.70 -33.31 -30.13
CA ARG A 60 -10.96 -33.99 -29.92
C ARG A 60 -10.86 -34.88 -28.69
N VAL A 61 -11.70 -34.60 -27.72
CA VAL A 61 -11.70 -35.22 -26.40
C VAL A 61 -12.84 -36.19 -26.31
N ARG A 62 -12.55 -37.43 -25.91
CA ARG A 62 -13.59 -38.41 -25.53
C ARG A 62 -13.37 -38.82 -24.08
N LEU A 63 -14.32 -38.44 -23.22
CA LEU A 63 -14.31 -38.78 -21.80
C LEU A 63 -15.34 -39.90 -21.56
N ARG A 64 -14.91 -40.97 -20.89
CA ARG A 64 -15.77 -42.09 -20.50
C ARG A 64 -15.71 -42.26 -19.01
N ARG A 65 -16.85 -42.24 -18.34
CA ARG A 65 -16.96 -42.64 -16.92
C ARG A 65 -16.89 -44.14 -16.80
N LEU A 66 -15.99 -44.66 -15.96
CA LEU A 66 -15.74 -46.08 -15.76
C LEU A 66 -16.45 -46.61 -14.51
N ASP A 67 -16.37 -45.85 -13.39
CA ASP A 67 -17.03 -46.20 -12.13
C ASP A 67 -17.46 -44.90 -11.44
N GLY A 68 -18.79 -44.72 -11.37
CA GLY A 68 -19.37 -43.47 -10.86
C GLY A 68 -18.92 -42.21 -11.61
N ASP A 69 -18.87 -41.11 -10.88
CA ASP A 69 -18.37 -39.82 -11.38
C ASP A 69 -16.87 -39.64 -11.08
N GLU A 70 -16.29 -40.51 -10.25
CA GLU A 70 -14.91 -40.34 -9.71
C GLU A 70 -13.82 -40.98 -10.59
N VAL A 71 -14.17 -41.92 -11.44
CA VAL A 71 -13.21 -42.66 -12.28
C VAL A 71 -13.55 -42.47 -13.76
N THR A 72 -12.63 -41.85 -14.48
CA THR A 72 -12.82 -41.55 -15.92
C THR A 72 -11.65 -42.04 -16.77
N ARG A 73 -11.90 -42.33 -18.03
CA ARG A 73 -10.92 -42.58 -19.08
C ARG A 73 -10.93 -41.41 -20.05
N LEU A 74 -9.77 -41.01 -20.52
CA LEU A 74 -9.61 -39.92 -21.48
C LEU A 74 -8.91 -40.45 -22.75
N ASP A 75 -9.57 -40.30 -23.88
CA ASP A 75 -9.00 -40.56 -25.20
C ASP A 75 -8.94 -39.23 -25.96
N LEU A 76 -7.71 -38.79 -26.34
CA LEU A 76 -7.43 -37.52 -26.98
C LEU A 76 -6.93 -37.76 -28.42
N ALA A 77 -7.56 -37.08 -29.40
CA ALA A 77 -7.16 -37.20 -30.82
C ALA A 77 -6.99 -35.79 -31.42
N ASP A 78 -6.25 -35.70 -32.52
CA ASP A 78 -6.18 -34.48 -33.31
C ASP A 78 -7.50 -34.26 -34.12
N PRO A 79 -7.71 -33.11 -34.79
CA PRO A 79 -8.89 -32.85 -35.60
C PRO A 79 -9.14 -33.87 -36.73
N THR A 80 -8.08 -34.60 -37.14
CA THR A 80 -8.22 -35.68 -38.18
C THR A 80 -8.62 -37.02 -37.58
N GLY A 81 -8.64 -37.15 -36.23
CA GLY A 81 -8.96 -38.38 -35.51
C GLY A 81 -7.77 -39.26 -35.19
N ARG A 82 -6.52 -38.80 -35.41
CA ARG A 82 -5.32 -39.56 -35.03
C ARG A 82 -5.09 -39.43 -33.52
N PRO A 83 -4.76 -40.51 -32.80
CA PRO A 83 -4.50 -40.46 -31.37
C PRO A 83 -3.37 -39.50 -31.02
N VAL A 84 -3.59 -38.62 -30.02
CA VAL A 84 -2.61 -37.74 -29.46
C VAL A 84 -2.17 -38.23 -28.07
N ALA A 85 -3.13 -38.55 -27.22
CA ALA A 85 -2.82 -39.16 -25.93
C ALA A 85 -3.98 -40.00 -25.42
N THR A 86 -3.69 -40.98 -24.57
CA THR A 86 -4.65 -41.80 -23.86
C THR A 86 -4.33 -41.80 -22.37
N VAL A 87 -5.34 -41.61 -21.52
CA VAL A 87 -5.27 -41.84 -20.09
C VAL A 87 -6.26 -42.93 -19.75
N GLU A 88 -5.75 -44.10 -19.34
CA GLU A 88 -6.61 -45.25 -19.06
C GLU A 88 -7.54 -44.99 -17.88
N THR A 89 -7.03 -44.31 -16.85
CA THR A 89 -7.79 -43.99 -15.66
C THR A 89 -7.36 -42.69 -15.06
N VAL A 90 -8.30 -41.77 -14.83
CA VAL A 90 -8.17 -40.61 -13.97
C VAL A 90 -9.11 -40.83 -12.79
N VAL A 91 -8.54 -40.88 -11.57
CA VAL A 91 -9.31 -40.92 -10.34
C VAL A 91 -9.45 -39.50 -9.82
N SER A 92 -10.68 -39.03 -9.74
CA SER A 92 -11.01 -37.74 -9.18
C SER A 92 -11.63 -37.90 -7.78
N ARG A 93 -11.44 -36.95 -6.90
CA ARG A 93 -12.04 -36.95 -5.56
C ARG A 93 -12.92 -35.72 -5.37
N PRO A 94 -14.08 -35.88 -4.73
CA PRO A 94 -14.91 -34.74 -4.39
C PRO A 94 -14.22 -33.88 -3.35
N VAL A 95 -14.17 -32.57 -3.61
CA VAL A 95 -13.67 -31.56 -2.67
C VAL A 95 -14.86 -30.74 -2.24
N GLN A 96 -15.06 -30.69 -0.91
CA GLN A 96 -16.07 -29.82 -0.33
C GLN A 96 -15.55 -28.39 -0.28
N ALA A 97 -16.40 -27.40 -0.56
CA ALA A 97 -16.02 -25.97 -0.45
C ALA A 97 -15.44 -25.63 0.92
N ASP A 98 -15.93 -26.29 1.99
CA ASP A 98 -15.44 -26.16 3.36
C ASP A 98 -14.00 -26.70 3.53
N GLN A 99 -13.60 -27.71 2.77
CA GLN A 99 -12.21 -28.22 2.79
C GLN A 99 -11.24 -27.29 2.07
N LEU A 100 -11.71 -26.58 1.06
CA LEU A 100 -10.94 -25.50 0.41
C LEU A 100 -10.86 -24.26 1.29
N ALA A 101 -11.89 -23.99 2.07
CA ALA A 101 -11.92 -22.92 3.07
C ALA A 101 -11.13 -23.27 4.34
N GLN A 102 -11.07 -24.57 4.72
CA GLN A 102 -10.28 -25.08 5.85
C GLN A 102 -8.80 -25.29 5.52
N ALA A 103 -8.38 -25.29 4.24
CA ALA A 103 -7.02 -24.99 3.88
C ALA A 103 -6.82 -23.51 4.23
N GLY A 104 -6.56 -23.20 5.51
CA GLY A 104 -6.34 -21.88 6.05
C GLY A 104 -5.39 -21.06 5.17
N PRO A 105 -5.28 -19.76 5.35
CA PRO A 105 -4.40 -18.92 4.54
C PRO A 105 -3.02 -19.57 4.57
N SER A 106 -2.64 -20.12 3.41
CA SER A 106 -1.35 -20.77 3.24
C SER A 106 -0.25 -19.75 3.47
N SER A 107 0.97 -20.19 3.77
CA SER A 107 2.17 -19.34 3.76
C SER A 107 2.28 -18.52 2.46
N ASP A 108 1.55 -18.90 1.41
CA ASP A 108 1.41 -18.17 0.14
C ASP A 108 0.71 -16.81 0.26
N SER A 109 -0.05 -16.57 1.35
CA SER A 109 -0.67 -15.27 1.65
C SER A 109 0.23 -14.34 2.47
N LEU A 110 1.40 -14.83 2.92
CA LEU A 110 2.41 -13.99 3.52
C LEU A 110 3.36 -13.49 2.46
N LEU A 111 3.50 -12.17 2.37
CA LEU A 111 4.40 -11.53 1.44
C LEU A 111 5.59 -10.93 2.19
N ALA A 112 6.69 -10.74 1.48
CA ALA A 112 7.88 -10.04 1.98
C ALA A 112 8.43 -9.14 0.89
N VAL A 113 9.08 -8.05 1.28
CA VAL A 113 9.82 -7.20 0.36
C VAL A 113 11.13 -7.91 0.00
N THR A 114 11.33 -8.15 -1.28
CA THR A 114 12.58 -8.66 -1.84
C THR A 114 13.23 -7.61 -2.72
N TRP A 115 14.54 -7.51 -2.63
CA TRP A 115 15.30 -6.60 -3.46
C TRP A 115 15.92 -7.36 -4.63
N ARG A 116 15.78 -6.80 -5.83
CA ARG A 116 16.37 -7.37 -7.05
C ARG A 116 17.16 -6.31 -7.80
N PRO A 117 18.20 -6.69 -8.55
CA PRO A 117 18.92 -5.75 -9.41
C PRO A 117 17.93 -5.03 -10.34
N ALA A 118 18.05 -3.73 -10.45
CA ALA A 118 17.28 -2.99 -11.44
C ALA A 118 17.66 -3.45 -12.85
N ALA A 119 16.68 -3.65 -13.72
CA ALA A 119 16.97 -3.93 -15.10
C ALA A 119 17.68 -2.70 -15.72
N PRO A 120 18.71 -2.91 -16.58
CA PRO A 120 19.33 -1.80 -17.27
C PRO A 120 18.23 -1.07 -18.09
N SER A 121 18.00 0.20 -17.78
CA SER A 121 17.21 1.07 -18.62
C SER A 121 18.00 1.38 -19.88
N GLN A 122 17.31 1.57 -21.01
CA GLN A 122 17.96 2.15 -22.20
C GLN A 122 18.54 3.51 -21.77
N PRO A 123 19.73 3.90 -22.26
CA PRO A 123 20.30 5.18 -21.91
C PRO A 123 19.34 6.27 -22.40
N LEU A 124 18.56 6.80 -21.46
CA LEU A 124 18.05 8.16 -21.59
C LEU A 124 19.29 9.02 -21.71
N GLY A 125 19.31 10.00 -22.61
CA GLY A 125 20.46 10.91 -22.82
C GLY A 125 21.09 11.40 -21.51
N PRO A 126 22.13 12.23 -21.54
CA PRO A 126 22.84 12.63 -20.34
C PRO A 126 21.88 13.24 -19.32
N VAL A 127 21.67 12.55 -18.19
CA VAL A 127 20.83 13.00 -17.08
C VAL A 127 21.72 13.69 -16.06
N ASN A 128 21.39 14.92 -15.71
CA ASN A 128 22.10 15.69 -14.70
C ASN A 128 21.36 15.70 -13.37
N ALA A 129 22.09 15.78 -12.27
CA ALA A 129 21.47 15.90 -10.94
C ALA A 129 20.62 17.18 -10.79
N SER A 130 20.92 18.21 -11.59
CA SER A 130 20.14 19.48 -11.66
C SER A 130 18.75 19.31 -12.28
N ASP A 131 18.47 18.18 -12.95
CA ASP A 131 17.17 17.91 -13.56
C ASP A 131 16.10 17.53 -12.50
N ALA A 132 16.51 17.40 -11.23
CA ALA A 132 15.63 17.15 -10.09
C ALA A 132 15.88 18.14 -8.95
N LEU A 133 14.88 18.33 -8.10
CA LEU A 133 15.07 18.89 -6.77
C LEU A 133 15.55 17.77 -5.85
N VAL A 134 16.58 18.02 -5.05
CA VAL A 134 17.15 17.01 -4.14
C VAL A 134 16.83 17.38 -2.71
N ILE A 135 16.20 16.44 -1.97
CA ILE A 135 16.04 16.50 -0.51
C ILE A 135 17.03 15.50 0.07
N ASP A 136 18.12 15.99 0.66
CA ASP A 136 19.17 15.17 1.23
C ASP A 136 18.88 14.85 2.71
N ALA A 137 18.50 13.60 2.98
CA ALA A 137 18.28 13.04 4.30
C ALA A 137 19.41 12.08 4.73
N THR A 138 20.62 12.20 4.13
CA THR A 138 21.77 11.35 4.46
C THR A 138 22.49 11.81 5.73
N GLY A 139 22.27 13.06 6.16
CA GLY A 139 22.93 13.67 7.30
C GLY A 139 22.81 12.87 8.60
N GLU A 140 23.85 12.91 9.43
CA GLU A 140 23.78 12.35 10.77
C GLU A 140 23.06 13.34 11.70
N ALA A 141 21.91 12.94 12.22
CA ALA A 141 21.24 13.66 13.30
C ALA A 141 22.02 13.38 14.59
N SER A 142 23.07 14.17 14.87
CA SER A 142 23.95 14.00 16.04
C SER A 142 23.23 14.31 17.34
N GLY A 143 23.42 13.48 18.40
CA GLY A 143 22.89 13.64 19.75
C GLY A 143 21.40 13.21 19.91
N GLY A 144 20.96 13.00 21.14
CA GLY A 144 19.63 12.53 21.52
C GLY A 144 19.38 11.03 21.27
N GLY A 145 18.29 10.51 21.83
CA GLY A 145 17.83 9.15 21.61
C GLY A 145 17.26 8.94 20.21
N VAL A 146 16.96 7.68 19.87
CA VAL A 146 16.36 7.34 18.56
C VAL A 146 15.03 8.05 18.32
N PRO A 147 14.10 8.16 19.29
CA PRO A 147 12.87 8.92 19.13
C PRO A 147 13.09 10.38 18.68
N GLU A 148 14.09 11.04 19.23
CA GLU A 148 14.44 12.41 18.86
C GLU A 148 15.09 12.48 17.49
N ARG A 149 15.93 11.49 17.14
CA ARG A 149 16.52 11.39 15.79
C ARG A 149 15.46 11.22 14.71
N VAL A 150 14.41 10.43 14.94
CA VAL A 150 13.28 10.27 14.01
C VAL A 150 12.70 11.64 13.64
N ARG A 151 12.40 12.46 14.64
CA ARG A 151 11.82 13.80 14.43
C ARG A 151 12.75 14.71 13.66
N ARG A 152 14.01 14.75 14.06
CA ARG A 152 15.03 15.57 13.37
C ARG A 152 15.27 15.17 11.93
N THR A 153 15.08 13.89 11.61
CA THR A 153 15.23 13.40 10.23
C THR A 153 13.97 13.68 9.41
N LEU A 154 12.76 13.52 10.00
CA LEU A 154 11.50 13.70 9.28
C LEU A 154 11.15 15.17 9.00
N ARG A 155 11.38 16.08 9.96
CA ARG A 155 10.98 17.49 9.85
C ARG A 155 11.49 18.19 8.59
N PRO A 156 12.80 18.17 8.26
CA PRO A 156 13.31 18.84 7.06
C PRO A 156 12.80 18.17 5.77
N VAL A 157 12.56 16.85 5.78
CA VAL A 157 12.01 16.15 4.64
C VAL A 157 10.55 16.54 4.42
N LEU A 158 9.74 16.60 5.49
CA LEU A 158 8.36 17.06 5.42
C LEU A 158 8.27 18.49 4.88
N ALA A 159 9.03 19.42 5.46
CA ALA A 159 9.06 20.81 5.02
C ALA A 159 9.49 20.93 3.55
N GLY A 160 10.55 20.26 3.13
CA GLY A 160 11.01 20.29 1.74
C GLY A 160 9.99 19.72 0.73
N LEU A 161 9.26 18.67 1.12
CA LEU A 161 8.18 18.11 0.30
C LEU A 161 6.96 19.04 0.25
N GLN A 162 6.63 19.70 1.34
CA GLN A 162 5.54 20.68 1.41
C GLN A 162 5.84 21.91 0.55
N ASP A 163 7.03 22.51 0.69
CA ASP A 163 7.50 23.65 -0.09
C ASP A 163 7.46 23.32 -1.60
N TRP A 164 7.97 22.14 -1.98
CA TRP A 164 7.92 21.70 -3.36
C TRP A 164 6.48 21.50 -3.86
N SER A 165 5.61 20.91 -3.05
CA SER A 165 4.21 20.65 -3.41
C SER A 165 3.40 21.92 -3.58
N ALA A 166 3.71 22.96 -2.79
CA ALA A 166 3.08 24.29 -2.87
C ALA A 166 3.65 25.12 -4.04
N GLY A 167 4.87 24.85 -4.48
CA GLY A 167 5.56 25.58 -5.52
C GLY A 167 5.12 25.21 -6.95
N ALA A 168 5.55 26.02 -7.92
CA ALA A 168 5.32 25.80 -9.35
C ALA A 168 6.45 24.98 -10.02
N ASP A 169 7.39 24.40 -9.26
CA ASP A 169 8.52 23.66 -9.82
C ASP A 169 8.05 22.36 -10.50
N ALA A 170 8.28 22.26 -11.79
CA ALA A 170 7.89 21.11 -12.59
C ALA A 170 8.88 19.93 -12.47
N ARG A 171 10.08 20.14 -11.90
CA ARG A 171 11.09 19.08 -11.74
C ARG A 171 10.61 18.01 -10.76
N PRO A 172 10.99 16.74 -10.97
CA PRO A 172 10.78 15.70 -9.97
C PRO A 172 11.62 15.97 -8.72
N VAL A 173 11.17 15.42 -7.58
CA VAL A 173 11.95 15.42 -6.34
C VAL A 173 12.66 14.08 -6.18
N VAL A 174 13.92 14.10 -5.80
CA VAL A 174 14.66 12.92 -5.36
C VAL A 174 14.99 13.07 -3.88
N VAL A 175 14.42 12.19 -3.07
CA VAL A 175 14.76 12.12 -1.63
C VAL A 175 15.85 11.06 -1.47
N VAL A 176 16.97 11.47 -0.87
CA VAL A 176 18.14 10.60 -0.70
C VAL A 176 18.32 10.28 0.78
N THR A 177 18.36 8.98 1.10
CA THR A 177 18.66 8.45 2.43
C THR A 177 19.94 7.63 2.42
N ARG A 178 20.41 7.20 3.59
CA ARG A 178 21.59 6.34 3.72
C ARG A 178 21.36 5.28 4.78
N GLY A 179 21.30 3.99 4.36
CA GLY A 179 21.09 2.87 5.28
C GLY A 179 19.69 2.88 5.90
N ALA A 180 18.69 3.38 5.19
CA ALA A 180 17.29 3.36 5.62
C ALA A 180 16.62 2.00 5.37
N VAL A 181 17.14 1.20 4.44
CA VAL A 181 16.58 -0.10 4.08
C VAL A 181 17.65 -1.19 4.08
N ALA A 182 17.25 -2.42 4.38
CA ALA A 182 18.07 -3.61 4.24
C ALA A 182 17.83 -4.24 2.86
N VAL A 183 18.85 -4.22 2.01
CA VAL A 183 18.87 -4.91 0.69
C VAL A 183 19.37 -6.33 0.83
N ARG A 184 20.27 -6.57 1.79
CA ARG A 184 20.90 -7.84 2.09
C ARG A 184 20.58 -8.26 3.52
N ASP A 185 20.56 -9.54 3.80
CA ASP A 185 20.27 -10.11 5.12
C ASP A 185 21.26 -9.66 6.21
N THR A 186 22.45 -9.19 5.81
CA THR A 186 23.51 -8.71 6.72
C THR A 186 23.39 -7.22 7.04
N GLU A 187 22.46 -6.50 6.41
CA GLU A 187 22.28 -5.08 6.62
C GLU A 187 21.28 -4.83 7.75
N ALA A 188 21.64 -3.94 8.68
CA ALA A 188 20.74 -3.41 9.70
C ALA A 188 20.29 -2.00 9.28
N PRO A 189 19.01 -1.79 8.95
CA PRO A 189 18.52 -0.45 8.59
C PRO A 189 18.44 0.43 9.84
N ASP A 190 18.69 1.74 9.66
CA ASP A 190 18.45 2.73 10.71
C ASP A 190 16.94 3.06 10.79
N PRO A 191 16.24 2.74 11.90
CA PRO A 191 14.79 2.99 12.01
C PRO A 191 14.41 4.47 11.88
N ALA A 192 15.26 5.38 12.29
CA ALA A 192 15.00 6.82 12.16
C ALA A 192 15.00 7.27 10.68
N ARG A 193 15.86 6.69 9.87
CA ARG A 193 15.91 6.96 8.43
C ARG A 193 14.85 6.18 7.66
N ALA A 194 14.50 4.99 8.11
CA ALA A 194 13.42 4.21 7.54
C ALA A 194 12.05 4.92 7.65
N ALA A 195 11.83 5.70 8.73
CA ALA A 195 10.64 6.53 8.87
C ALA A 195 10.46 7.53 7.71
N VAL A 196 11.57 8.02 7.11
CA VAL A 196 11.53 8.87 5.91
C VAL A 196 10.90 8.12 4.74
N TRP A 197 11.20 6.83 4.58
CA TRP A 197 10.64 6.01 3.50
C TRP A 197 9.11 5.92 3.61
N GLY A 198 8.57 5.73 4.81
CA GLY A 198 7.13 5.74 5.02
C GLY A 198 6.48 7.08 4.63
N LEU A 199 7.02 8.21 5.12
CA LEU A 199 6.54 9.55 4.78
C LEU A 199 6.57 9.81 3.27
N VAL A 200 7.69 9.46 2.62
CA VAL A 200 7.89 9.72 1.19
C VAL A 200 7.00 8.83 0.33
N ARG A 201 6.73 7.59 0.73
CA ARG A 201 5.77 6.70 0.05
C ARG A 201 4.37 7.30 0.03
N ALA A 202 3.92 7.89 1.15
CA ALA A 202 2.65 8.61 1.18
C ALA A 202 2.66 9.79 0.19
N ALA A 203 3.73 10.57 0.18
CA ALA A 203 3.90 11.67 -0.76
C ALA A 203 3.96 11.20 -2.22
N GLN A 204 4.55 10.03 -2.52
CA GLN A 204 4.57 9.42 -3.86
C GLN A 204 3.18 9.02 -4.34
N GLU A 205 2.37 8.41 -3.47
CA GLU A 205 1.00 8.05 -3.82
C GLU A 205 0.11 9.29 -4.04
N GLU A 206 0.35 10.35 -3.28
CA GLU A 206 -0.30 11.63 -3.51
C GLU A 206 0.19 12.34 -4.78
N ASN A 207 1.45 12.12 -5.18
CA ASN A 207 2.08 12.76 -6.35
C ASN A 207 2.74 11.73 -7.29
N PRO A 208 1.94 10.88 -7.95
CA PRO A 208 2.46 9.78 -8.77
C PRO A 208 3.47 10.24 -9.82
N GLY A 209 4.58 9.53 -9.91
CA GLY A 209 5.63 9.78 -10.90
C GLY A 209 6.48 11.03 -10.68
N ARG A 210 6.26 11.78 -9.58
CA ARG A 210 6.94 13.05 -9.30
C ARG A 210 8.01 12.98 -8.22
N ILE A 211 8.02 11.93 -7.41
CA ILE A 211 8.95 11.76 -6.30
C ILE A 211 9.68 10.43 -6.46
N ILE A 212 10.99 10.43 -6.29
CA ILE A 212 11.84 9.24 -6.34
C ILE A 212 12.56 9.12 -5.00
N LEU A 213 12.62 7.92 -4.44
CA LEU A 213 13.26 7.60 -3.17
C LEU A 213 14.49 6.73 -3.41
N VAL A 214 15.63 7.19 -2.90
CA VAL A 214 16.94 6.53 -3.08
C VAL A 214 17.60 6.28 -1.74
N ASP A 215 18.03 5.05 -1.48
CA ASP A 215 18.87 4.72 -0.34
C ASP A 215 20.28 4.36 -0.76
N LEU A 216 21.28 5.00 -0.16
CA LEU A 216 22.69 4.80 -0.45
C LEU A 216 23.33 3.87 0.59
N ASP A 217 24.39 3.17 0.19
CA ASP A 217 25.34 2.59 1.12
C ASP A 217 26.25 3.68 1.73
N ARG A 218 27.16 3.28 2.62
CA ARG A 218 28.05 4.22 3.34
C ARG A 218 28.99 4.97 2.40
N ALA A 219 29.36 4.40 1.25
CA ALA A 219 30.36 4.93 0.34
C ALA A 219 29.73 5.78 -0.79
N GLY A 220 28.40 5.69 -1.01
CA GLY A 220 27.72 6.33 -2.13
C GLY A 220 27.65 7.86 -1.98
N GLU A 221 27.80 8.58 -3.08
CA GLU A 221 27.58 10.03 -3.15
C GLU A 221 26.14 10.34 -3.56
N ALA A 222 25.53 11.37 -2.94
CA ALA A 222 24.14 11.75 -3.22
C ALA A 222 23.93 12.12 -4.70
N ALA A 223 24.85 12.85 -5.31
CA ALA A 223 24.75 13.25 -6.71
C ALA A 223 24.75 12.05 -7.70
N ASP A 224 25.54 11.01 -7.39
CA ASP A 224 25.53 9.76 -8.16
C ASP A 224 24.23 9.01 -7.98
N GLY A 225 23.71 8.96 -6.75
CA GLY A 225 22.42 8.39 -6.42
C GLY A 225 21.28 9.03 -7.21
N VAL A 226 21.25 10.35 -7.27
CA VAL A 226 20.25 11.11 -8.02
C VAL A 226 20.31 10.78 -9.51
N ARG A 227 21.50 10.73 -10.11
CA ARG A 227 21.66 10.39 -11.54
C ARG A 227 21.16 8.98 -11.85
N VAL A 228 21.50 7.99 -10.99
CA VAL A 228 21.03 6.62 -11.15
C VAL A 228 19.52 6.54 -11.00
N ALA A 229 18.93 7.25 -10.03
CA ALA A 229 17.50 7.30 -9.81
C ALA A 229 16.73 7.81 -11.03
N LEU A 230 17.13 8.95 -11.55
CA LEU A 230 16.51 9.55 -12.73
C LEU A 230 16.66 8.66 -13.98
N ALA A 231 17.78 7.95 -14.11
CA ALA A 231 18.04 7.04 -15.23
C ALA A 231 17.23 5.75 -15.16
N THR A 232 16.90 5.24 -13.97
CA THR A 232 16.14 3.97 -13.80
C THR A 232 14.65 4.14 -14.04
N GLY A 233 14.08 5.31 -13.71
CA GLY A 233 12.65 5.57 -13.75
C GLY A 233 11.83 4.74 -12.74
N GLU A 234 12.48 4.12 -11.75
CA GLU A 234 11.81 3.42 -10.66
C GLU A 234 11.53 4.39 -9.51
N PRO A 235 10.36 4.33 -8.88
CA PRO A 235 10.01 5.25 -7.81
C PRO A 235 10.83 5.04 -6.53
N GLU A 236 11.31 3.82 -6.31
CA GLU A 236 12.11 3.43 -5.16
C GLU A 236 13.29 2.59 -5.58
N LEU A 237 14.47 2.92 -5.07
CA LEU A 237 15.66 2.13 -5.31
C LEU A 237 16.67 2.25 -4.15
N ALA A 238 17.52 1.26 -4.02
CA ALA A 238 18.71 1.31 -3.17
C ALA A 238 19.95 1.09 -4.03
N ILE A 239 21.05 1.76 -3.71
CA ILE A 239 22.32 1.59 -4.38
C ILE A 239 23.27 0.88 -3.41
N ARG A 240 23.81 -0.27 -3.83
CA ARG A 240 24.78 -1.04 -3.08
C ARG A 240 25.94 -1.42 -3.99
N ASP A 241 27.15 -1.09 -3.59
CA ASP A 241 28.37 -1.30 -4.40
C ASP A 241 28.23 -0.71 -5.82
N GLY A 242 27.63 0.49 -5.94
CA GLY A 242 27.38 1.19 -7.20
C GLY A 242 26.29 0.56 -8.10
N ARG A 243 25.57 -0.46 -7.63
CA ARG A 243 24.50 -1.14 -8.38
C ARG A 243 23.12 -0.77 -7.83
N PRO A 244 22.15 -0.41 -8.70
CA PRO A 244 20.79 -0.14 -8.27
C PRO A 244 20.01 -1.45 -8.03
N TRP A 245 19.25 -1.44 -6.93
CA TRP A 245 18.34 -2.49 -6.50
C TRP A 245 16.95 -1.90 -6.34
N VAL A 246 15.92 -2.65 -6.69
CA VAL A 246 14.52 -2.22 -6.61
C VAL A 246 13.70 -3.17 -5.74
N PRO A 247 12.82 -2.64 -4.89
CA PRO A 247 12.00 -3.47 -4.02
C PRO A 247 10.80 -4.05 -4.79
N ARG A 248 10.43 -5.29 -4.45
CA ARG A 248 9.22 -5.94 -4.95
C ARG A 248 8.59 -6.79 -3.83
N LEU A 249 7.27 -6.82 -3.76
CA LEU A 249 6.57 -7.78 -2.91
C LEU A 249 6.51 -9.13 -3.61
N THR A 250 6.95 -10.17 -2.88
CA THR A 250 6.92 -11.56 -3.32
C THR A 250 6.38 -12.44 -2.20
N ARG A 251 5.96 -13.67 -2.52
CA ARG A 251 5.56 -14.63 -1.50
C ARG A 251 6.74 -14.97 -0.59
N ALA A 252 6.53 -14.95 0.72
CA ALA A 252 7.59 -15.13 1.71
C ALA A 252 8.35 -16.48 1.56
N GLY A 253 7.66 -17.53 1.13
CA GLY A 253 8.28 -18.84 0.84
C GLY A 253 9.22 -18.85 -0.39
N HIS A 254 9.18 -17.81 -1.23
CA HIS A 254 10.05 -17.64 -2.40
C HIS A 254 11.13 -16.57 -2.18
N ALA A 255 11.02 -15.79 -1.11
CA ALA A 255 12.09 -14.90 -0.67
C ALA A 255 13.27 -15.78 -0.27
N GLY A 256 14.32 -15.78 -1.10
CA GLY A 256 15.47 -16.63 -0.94
C GLY A 256 15.98 -16.60 0.51
N ARG A 257 16.16 -17.78 1.07
CA ARG A 257 16.67 -18.14 2.38
C ARG A 257 17.12 -16.95 3.23
N VAL A 258 16.23 -16.42 4.06
CA VAL A 258 16.66 -15.71 5.26
C VAL A 258 17.23 -16.81 6.18
N SER A 259 18.56 -16.92 6.18
CA SER A 259 19.27 -17.87 7.04
C SER A 259 19.14 -17.37 8.49
N ARG A 260 18.09 -17.79 9.17
CA ARG A 260 18.05 -17.72 10.62
C ARG A 260 18.32 -19.11 11.15
N ALA A 261 19.30 -19.21 12.06
CA ALA A 261 19.62 -20.43 12.80
C ALA A 261 18.57 -20.75 13.89
N VAL A 262 17.31 -20.36 13.67
CA VAL A 262 16.20 -20.75 14.53
C VAL A 262 15.50 -21.91 13.84
N ASP A 263 15.40 -23.03 14.54
CA ASP A 263 14.65 -24.18 14.09
C ASP A 263 13.20 -23.75 13.81
N PRO A 264 12.68 -23.86 12.57
CA PRO A 264 11.30 -23.47 12.25
C PRO A 264 10.25 -24.28 13.03
N TYR A 265 10.66 -25.33 13.72
CA TYR A 265 9.80 -26.13 14.58
C TYR A 265 9.67 -25.58 16.01
N ASP A 266 10.47 -24.58 16.40
CA ASP A 266 10.41 -23.96 17.74
C ASP A 266 9.61 -22.63 17.76
N ALA A 267 8.74 -22.44 16.78
CA ALA A 267 7.82 -21.29 16.71
C ALA A 267 6.61 -21.41 17.66
N THR A 268 6.77 -22.17 18.76
CA THR A 268 5.76 -22.27 19.80
C THR A 268 5.76 -21.02 20.65
N TRP A 269 4.57 -20.48 20.89
CA TRP A 269 4.44 -19.36 21.82
C TRP A 269 4.77 -19.83 23.25
N PRO A 270 5.51 -19.06 24.04
CA PRO A 270 5.86 -19.47 25.39
C PRO A 270 4.59 -19.55 26.27
N VAL A 271 4.37 -20.70 26.87
CA VAL A 271 3.26 -20.91 27.82
C VAL A 271 3.65 -20.49 29.23
N ASP A 272 4.96 -20.51 29.53
CA ASP A 272 5.53 -20.08 30.80
C ASP A 272 5.98 -18.62 30.70
N GLY A 273 5.65 -17.83 31.71
CA GLY A 273 5.97 -16.41 31.81
C GLY A 273 4.94 -15.49 31.15
N THR A 274 5.18 -14.22 31.30
CA THR A 274 4.22 -13.16 30.96
C THR A 274 4.29 -12.78 29.48
N THR A 275 3.15 -12.67 28.84
CA THR A 275 2.99 -12.02 27.53
C THR A 275 2.44 -10.61 27.71
N LEU A 276 3.21 -9.61 27.30
CA LEU A 276 2.80 -8.21 27.28
C LEU A 276 2.10 -7.87 25.96
N ILE A 277 0.90 -7.26 26.04
CA ILE A 277 0.19 -6.72 24.87
C ILE A 277 -0.06 -5.23 25.09
N THR A 278 0.64 -4.36 24.37
CA THR A 278 0.34 -2.92 24.38
C THR A 278 -0.85 -2.62 23.48
N GLY A 279 -1.71 -1.69 23.87
CA GLY A 279 -3.01 -1.53 23.22
C GLY A 279 -3.95 -2.71 23.49
N GLY A 280 -3.66 -3.52 24.51
CA GLY A 280 -4.31 -4.80 24.80
C GLY A 280 -5.80 -4.71 25.10
N THR A 281 -6.32 -3.54 25.47
CA THR A 281 -7.75 -3.28 25.65
C THR A 281 -8.45 -2.75 24.38
N GLY A 282 -7.72 -2.53 23.30
CA GLY A 282 -8.27 -2.12 22.00
C GLY A 282 -8.71 -3.31 21.14
N GLY A 283 -9.39 -3.04 20.00
CA GLY A 283 -9.96 -4.09 19.14
C GLY A 283 -8.99 -5.21 18.76
N LEU A 284 -7.86 -4.88 18.11
CA LEU A 284 -6.86 -5.90 17.72
C LEU A 284 -6.12 -6.49 18.93
N GLY A 285 -5.79 -5.68 19.94
CA GLY A 285 -5.13 -6.18 21.16
C GLY A 285 -5.97 -7.19 21.92
N ALA A 286 -7.27 -6.92 22.08
CA ALA A 286 -8.21 -7.84 22.71
C ALA A 286 -8.41 -9.12 21.87
N LEU A 287 -8.47 -8.99 20.54
CA LEU A 287 -8.54 -10.14 19.64
C LEU A 287 -7.31 -11.02 19.78
N MET A 288 -6.12 -10.44 19.82
CA MET A 288 -4.86 -11.17 20.03
C MET A 288 -4.78 -11.81 21.40
N ALA A 289 -5.24 -11.12 22.47
CA ALA A 289 -5.27 -11.70 23.81
C ALA A 289 -6.11 -13.00 23.86
N ARG A 290 -7.31 -12.97 23.27
CA ARG A 290 -8.17 -14.16 23.16
C ARG A 290 -7.51 -15.27 22.38
N HIS A 291 -6.93 -14.95 21.24
CA HIS A 291 -6.27 -15.92 20.35
C HIS A 291 -5.07 -16.59 21.02
N LEU A 292 -4.21 -15.82 21.67
CA LEU A 292 -3.04 -16.35 22.39
C LEU A 292 -3.43 -17.28 23.54
N VAL A 293 -4.53 -17.00 24.21
CA VAL A 293 -5.07 -17.89 25.25
C VAL A 293 -5.67 -19.16 24.66
N ALA A 294 -6.51 -19.03 23.63
CA ALA A 294 -7.26 -20.16 23.09
C ALA A 294 -6.37 -21.13 22.28
N GLU A 295 -5.51 -20.60 21.42
CA GLU A 295 -4.73 -21.39 20.45
C GLU A 295 -3.29 -21.68 20.92
N HIS A 296 -2.69 -20.75 21.66
CA HIS A 296 -1.31 -20.86 22.11
C HIS A 296 -1.15 -21.21 23.58
N GLY A 297 -2.25 -21.28 24.32
CA GLY A 297 -2.26 -21.72 25.72
C GLY A 297 -1.59 -20.76 26.71
N VAL A 298 -1.48 -19.48 26.38
CA VAL A 298 -0.93 -18.45 27.25
C VAL A 298 -1.71 -18.38 28.56
N ARG A 299 -0.99 -18.31 29.70
CA ARG A 299 -1.59 -18.30 31.04
C ARG A 299 -1.36 -17.05 31.85
N GLN A 300 -0.43 -16.20 31.43
CA GLN A 300 -0.12 -14.93 32.08
C GLN A 300 -0.13 -13.80 31.05
N LEU A 301 -1.05 -12.86 31.19
CA LEU A 301 -1.21 -11.72 30.28
C LEU A 301 -1.06 -10.40 31.04
N LEU A 302 -0.25 -9.49 30.49
CA LEU A 302 -0.20 -8.09 30.86
C LEU A 302 -0.78 -7.26 29.72
N LEU A 303 -2.01 -6.79 29.88
CA LEU A 303 -2.69 -5.91 28.93
C LEU A 303 -2.44 -4.44 29.31
N VAL A 304 -1.80 -3.67 28.43
CA VAL A 304 -1.42 -2.30 28.71
C VAL A 304 -2.16 -1.33 27.81
N SER A 305 -2.78 -0.33 28.41
CA SER A 305 -3.37 0.80 27.71
C SER A 305 -3.29 2.05 28.60
N ARG A 306 -3.47 3.24 28.01
CA ARG A 306 -3.43 4.50 28.77
C ARG A 306 -4.49 4.60 29.86
N ARG A 307 -5.65 3.95 29.67
CA ARG A 307 -6.77 3.97 30.61
C ARG A 307 -6.85 2.74 31.51
N GLY A 308 -6.06 1.71 31.23
CA GLY A 308 -6.11 0.47 31.99
C GLY A 308 -7.53 -0.12 32.03
N LEU A 309 -8.02 -0.41 33.22
CA LEU A 309 -9.39 -0.93 33.46
C LEU A 309 -10.51 0.05 33.12
N ASP A 310 -10.21 1.35 33.05
CA ASP A 310 -11.21 2.37 32.66
C ASP A 310 -11.42 2.42 31.13
N ALA A 311 -10.68 1.62 30.36
CA ALA A 311 -10.92 1.49 28.93
C ALA A 311 -12.22 0.67 28.69
N PRO A 312 -13.07 1.09 27.72
CA PRO A 312 -14.29 0.36 27.38
C PRO A 312 -14.00 -1.11 27.05
N GLY A 313 -14.73 -2.03 27.65
CA GLY A 313 -14.57 -3.47 27.45
C GLY A 313 -13.37 -4.11 28.15
N ALA A 314 -12.54 -3.34 28.89
CA ALA A 314 -11.33 -3.87 29.52
C ALA A 314 -11.63 -4.79 30.71
N ALA A 315 -12.62 -4.45 31.54
CA ALA A 315 -13.04 -5.27 32.67
C ALA A 315 -13.67 -6.57 32.18
N GLU A 316 -14.54 -6.50 31.18
CA GLU A 316 -15.19 -7.64 30.55
C GLU A 316 -14.15 -8.60 29.93
N LEU A 317 -13.17 -8.08 29.21
CA LEU A 317 -12.08 -8.88 28.64
C LEU A 317 -11.25 -9.58 29.73
N ARG A 318 -10.88 -8.86 30.79
CA ARG A 318 -10.16 -9.45 31.94
C ARG A 318 -10.98 -10.60 32.55
N ASP A 319 -12.25 -10.36 32.84
CA ASP A 319 -13.12 -11.33 33.52
C ASP A 319 -13.37 -12.56 32.64
N GLU A 320 -13.54 -12.35 31.33
CA GLU A 320 -13.64 -13.41 30.31
C GLU A 320 -12.43 -14.34 30.35
N LEU A 321 -11.21 -13.75 30.22
CA LEU A 321 -9.97 -14.54 30.17
C LEU A 321 -9.62 -15.15 31.53
N THR A 322 -9.90 -14.46 32.65
CA THR A 322 -9.71 -14.99 33.98
C THR A 322 -10.65 -16.20 34.21
N GLY A 323 -11.88 -16.13 33.70
CA GLY A 323 -12.82 -17.27 33.72
C GLY A 323 -12.32 -18.52 32.99
N GLN A 324 -11.36 -18.37 32.08
CA GLN A 324 -10.64 -19.46 31.38
C GLN A 324 -9.37 -19.92 32.11
N GLY A 325 -9.11 -19.42 33.32
CA GLY A 325 -7.96 -19.78 34.13
C GLY A 325 -6.65 -19.06 33.76
N VAL A 326 -6.75 -17.90 33.14
CA VAL A 326 -5.60 -17.04 32.78
C VAL A 326 -5.39 -15.98 33.86
N GLU A 327 -4.16 -15.75 34.27
CA GLU A 327 -3.79 -14.63 35.10
C GLU A 327 -3.68 -13.37 34.19
N VAL A 328 -4.63 -12.44 34.40
CA VAL A 328 -4.71 -11.22 33.57
C VAL A 328 -4.50 -9.98 34.41
N THR A 329 -3.42 -9.27 34.16
CA THR A 329 -3.17 -7.94 34.70
C THR A 329 -3.51 -6.89 33.64
N VAL A 330 -4.36 -5.92 33.98
CA VAL A 330 -4.65 -4.76 33.12
C VAL A 330 -4.03 -3.51 33.75
N ALA A 331 -3.01 -2.96 33.09
CA ALA A 331 -2.25 -1.83 33.60
C ALA A 331 -2.56 -0.53 32.81
N ALA A 332 -2.74 0.57 33.55
CA ALA A 332 -2.78 1.91 33.00
C ALA A 332 -1.36 2.45 32.83
N CYS A 333 -0.86 2.55 31.59
CA CYS A 333 0.47 3.08 31.31
C CYS A 333 0.47 3.71 29.89
N ASP A 334 1.04 4.92 29.77
CA ASP A 334 1.44 5.43 28.47
C ASP A 334 2.79 4.80 28.10
N VAL A 335 2.78 3.83 27.20
CA VAL A 335 3.98 3.11 26.76
C VAL A 335 5.00 4.01 26.01
N ALA A 336 4.59 5.22 25.65
CA ALA A 336 5.47 6.25 25.11
C ALA A 336 6.20 7.05 26.22
N ASP A 337 5.80 6.88 27.48
CA ASP A 337 6.52 7.40 28.63
C ASP A 337 7.53 6.34 29.11
N ARG A 338 8.80 6.60 28.86
CA ARG A 338 9.89 5.66 29.16
C ARG A 338 9.97 5.31 30.65
N ASP A 339 9.77 6.30 31.51
CA ASP A 339 9.90 6.10 32.97
C ASP A 339 8.72 5.30 33.51
N ALA A 340 7.50 5.60 33.06
CA ALA A 340 6.31 4.82 33.40
C ALA A 340 6.42 3.37 32.92
N LEU A 341 6.91 3.16 31.67
CA LEU A 341 7.14 1.82 31.13
C LEU A 341 8.25 1.08 31.89
N THR A 342 9.31 1.76 32.33
CA THR A 342 10.39 1.18 33.14
C THR A 342 9.84 0.62 34.46
N ILE A 343 9.05 1.44 35.17
CA ILE A 343 8.44 1.03 36.45
C ILE A 343 7.51 -0.18 36.23
N LEU A 344 6.73 -0.19 35.16
CA LEU A 344 5.85 -1.31 34.83
C LEU A 344 6.64 -2.60 34.61
N LEU A 345 7.70 -2.55 33.79
CA LEU A 345 8.49 -3.73 33.41
C LEU A 345 9.37 -4.26 34.54
N GLU A 346 9.80 -3.42 35.49
CA GLU A 346 10.50 -3.87 36.71
C GLU A 346 9.64 -4.80 37.56
N GLY A 347 8.30 -4.66 37.50
CA GLY A 347 7.36 -5.55 38.16
C GLY A 347 7.14 -6.90 37.46
N ILE A 348 7.73 -7.15 36.29
CA ILE A 348 7.48 -8.34 35.45
C ILE A 348 8.82 -9.02 35.07
N PRO A 349 9.46 -9.72 36.03
CA PRO A 349 10.78 -10.32 35.76
C PRO A 349 10.75 -11.50 34.79
N ASP A 350 9.61 -12.13 34.62
CA ASP A 350 9.37 -13.30 33.78
C ASP A 350 8.74 -12.97 32.42
N LEU A 351 8.95 -11.76 31.91
CA LEU A 351 8.48 -11.35 30.59
C LEU A 351 9.11 -12.20 29.47
N ARG A 352 8.28 -12.91 28.71
CA ARG A 352 8.69 -13.84 27.65
C ARG A 352 8.27 -13.43 26.23
N ALA A 353 7.22 -12.61 26.11
CA ALA A 353 6.76 -12.14 24.82
C ALA A 353 6.19 -10.72 24.88
N VAL A 354 6.39 -9.97 23.81
CA VAL A 354 5.84 -8.62 23.60
C VAL A 354 5.06 -8.58 22.29
N VAL A 355 3.80 -8.12 22.37
CA VAL A 355 2.97 -7.80 21.20
C VAL A 355 2.62 -6.31 21.25
N HIS A 356 3.18 -5.54 20.35
CA HIS A 356 2.95 -4.11 20.28
C HIS A 356 1.88 -3.77 19.25
N THR A 357 0.63 -3.60 19.72
CA THR A 357 -0.52 -3.20 18.89
C THR A 357 -0.94 -1.75 19.11
N ALA A 358 -0.32 -1.04 20.07
CA ALA A 358 -0.66 0.34 20.36
C ALA A 358 -0.40 1.25 19.16
N GLY A 359 -1.33 2.14 18.90
CA GLY A 359 -1.23 3.11 17.82
C GLY A 359 -2.43 4.04 17.79
N VAL A 360 -2.29 5.10 17.03
CA VAL A 360 -3.37 6.03 16.65
C VAL A 360 -3.18 6.42 15.19
N MET A 361 -4.25 6.83 14.54
CA MET A 361 -4.21 7.46 13.23
C MET A 361 -4.58 8.94 13.41
N ALA A 362 -3.81 9.84 12.81
CA ALA A 362 -4.19 11.24 12.68
C ALA A 362 -4.64 11.50 11.23
N GLY A 363 -3.83 11.11 10.28
CA GLY A 363 -4.13 11.25 8.85
C GLY A 363 -4.04 12.70 8.37
N GLY A 364 -3.94 12.86 7.07
CA GLY A 364 -3.85 14.12 6.37
C GLY A 364 -3.00 14.01 5.13
N VAL A 365 -3.35 14.74 4.08
CA VAL A 365 -2.51 14.84 2.89
C VAL A 365 -1.23 15.63 3.22
N LEU A 366 -0.19 15.43 2.42
CA LEU A 366 1.14 16.02 2.64
C LEU A 366 1.11 17.50 3.02
N GLY A 367 0.31 18.32 2.32
CA GLY A 367 0.19 19.75 2.56
C GLY A 367 -0.47 20.14 3.89
N THR A 368 -1.17 19.20 4.56
CA THR A 368 -1.85 19.44 5.84
C THR A 368 -1.19 18.74 7.03
N LEU A 369 -0.12 17.96 6.78
CA LEU A 369 0.62 17.32 7.88
C LEU A 369 1.35 18.37 8.70
N THR A 370 1.23 18.28 10.03
CA THR A 370 1.95 19.13 10.99
C THR A 370 2.92 18.33 11.83
N GLU A 371 3.87 19.00 12.46
CA GLU A 371 4.81 18.36 13.40
C GLU A 371 4.07 17.73 14.59
N GLU A 372 3.02 18.40 15.10
CA GLU A 372 2.19 17.88 16.19
C GLU A 372 1.39 16.64 15.76
N GLY A 373 0.93 16.61 14.50
CA GLY A 373 0.29 15.45 13.90
C GLY A 373 1.23 14.26 13.84
N LEU A 374 2.46 14.48 13.33
CA LEU A 374 3.53 13.47 13.34
C LEU A 374 3.81 12.96 14.75
N ASP A 375 4.01 13.85 15.73
CA ASP A 375 4.31 13.47 17.11
C ASP A 375 3.18 12.66 17.74
N ARG A 376 1.93 13.02 17.47
CA ARG A 376 0.77 12.30 17.99
C ARG A 376 0.78 10.83 17.56
N VAL A 377 1.22 10.53 16.34
CA VAL A 377 1.27 9.18 15.79
C VAL A 377 2.56 8.45 16.16
N LEU A 378 3.70 9.13 16.11
CA LEU A 378 5.01 8.54 16.42
C LEU A 378 5.12 8.08 17.88
N ARG A 379 4.61 8.86 18.84
CA ARG A 379 4.71 8.54 20.28
C ARG A 379 4.20 7.16 20.64
N PRO A 380 2.92 6.82 20.43
CA PRO A 380 2.39 5.52 20.87
C PRO A 380 2.89 4.35 20.01
N LYS A 381 3.48 4.60 18.85
CA LYS A 381 3.88 3.57 17.90
C LYS A 381 5.40 3.41 17.82
N ALA A 382 6.11 4.42 17.38
CA ALA A 382 7.56 4.36 17.18
C ALA A 382 8.34 4.51 18.49
N ASP A 383 8.04 5.56 19.31
CA ASP A 383 8.76 5.77 20.57
C ASP A 383 8.51 4.64 21.55
N ALA A 384 7.24 4.20 21.67
CA ALA A 384 6.88 3.07 22.51
C ALA A 384 7.58 1.77 22.08
N ALA A 385 7.66 1.48 20.79
CA ALA A 385 8.37 0.30 20.28
C ALA A 385 9.87 0.38 20.59
N TRP A 386 10.45 1.58 20.47
CA TRP A 386 11.86 1.80 20.83
C TRP A 386 12.10 1.60 22.34
N HIS A 387 11.26 2.18 23.19
CA HIS A 387 11.37 1.99 24.63
C HIS A 387 11.20 0.51 25.04
N LEU A 388 10.24 -0.19 24.43
CA LEU A 388 10.09 -1.64 24.62
C LEU A 388 11.36 -2.38 24.18
N HIS A 389 11.96 -2.02 23.01
CA HIS A 389 13.21 -2.61 22.58
C HIS A 389 14.33 -2.41 23.60
N GLU A 390 14.59 -1.19 24.04
CA GLU A 390 15.67 -0.91 25.00
C GLU A 390 15.45 -1.61 26.36
N LEU A 391 14.24 -1.48 26.91
CA LEU A 391 13.95 -1.96 28.27
C LEU A 391 13.83 -3.48 28.37
N THR A 392 13.52 -4.16 27.26
CA THR A 392 13.39 -5.62 27.24
C THR A 392 14.66 -6.37 26.80
N GLN A 393 15.77 -5.68 26.51
CA GLN A 393 17.04 -6.34 26.14
C GLN A 393 17.57 -7.30 27.22
N LYS A 394 17.25 -7.06 28.49
CA LYS A 394 17.64 -7.89 29.62
C LYS A 394 16.75 -9.14 29.80
N HIS A 395 15.59 -9.19 29.12
CA HIS A 395 14.67 -10.31 29.20
C HIS A 395 14.97 -11.33 28.11
N ASP A 396 14.81 -12.61 28.44
CA ASP A 396 14.92 -13.70 27.48
C ASP A 396 13.60 -13.86 26.72
N LEU A 397 13.36 -12.94 25.80
CA LEU A 397 12.13 -12.96 25.00
C LEU A 397 12.16 -14.05 23.93
N ALA A 398 11.07 -14.81 23.84
CA ALA A 398 10.82 -15.72 22.71
C ALA A 398 10.25 -14.95 21.51
N HIS A 399 9.34 -13.99 21.75
CA HIS A 399 8.70 -13.21 20.70
C HIS A 399 8.70 -11.71 21.00
N PHE A 400 8.95 -10.92 19.95
CA PHE A 400 8.78 -9.46 19.93
C PHE A 400 8.05 -9.10 18.64
N VAL A 401 6.72 -8.99 18.74
CA VAL A 401 5.84 -8.79 17.58
C VAL A 401 5.37 -7.35 17.50
N LEU A 402 5.56 -6.74 16.32
CA LEU A 402 5.15 -5.37 16.03
C LEU A 402 4.02 -5.37 15.01
N PHE A 403 2.92 -4.69 15.32
CA PHE A 403 1.80 -4.50 14.41
C PHE A 403 2.04 -3.25 13.55
N SER A 404 2.65 -3.45 12.41
CA SER A 404 2.84 -2.47 11.35
C SER A 404 1.63 -2.42 10.42
N SER A 405 1.71 -1.74 9.28
CA SER A 405 0.61 -1.61 8.34
C SER A 405 1.09 -1.50 6.89
N ALA A 406 0.38 -2.12 5.97
CA ALA A 406 0.55 -1.94 4.52
C ALA A 406 0.35 -0.48 4.08
N GLY A 407 -0.31 0.35 4.91
CA GLY A 407 -0.31 1.81 4.78
C GLY A 407 1.08 2.45 4.80
N GLY A 408 2.13 1.76 5.26
CA GLY A 408 3.52 2.18 5.12
C GLY A 408 4.20 1.78 3.81
N MET A 409 3.55 0.96 2.97
CA MET A 409 4.12 0.41 1.74
C MET A 409 3.34 0.73 0.47
N VAL A 410 2.02 0.50 0.43
CA VAL A 410 1.21 0.48 -0.80
C VAL A 410 -0.17 1.13 -0.68
N LEU A 411 -0.53 1.66 0.48
CA LEU A 411 -1.82 2.30 0.78
C LEU A 411 -1.62 3.55 1.63
N ALA A 412 -0.56 4.29 1.36
CA ALA A 412 -0.04 5.34 2.23
C ALA A 412 -0.65 6.73 1.99
N ALA A 413 -1.36 6.96 0.88
CA ALA A 413 -1.89 8.27 0.54
C ALA A 413 -2.78 8.85 1.65
N GLY A 414 -2.51 10.07 2.07
CA GLY A 414 -3.21 10.74 3.17
C GLY A 414 -2.86 10.20 4.57
N GLN A 415 -1.78 9.43 4.72
CA GLN A 415 -1.36 8.81 5.98
C GLN A 415 0.16 8.90 6.20
N GLY A 416 0.79 10.01 5.79
CA GLY A 416 2.24 10.15 5.83
C GLY A 416 2.85 9.98 7.22
N ASP A 417 2.19 10.46 8.26
CA ASP A 417 2.53 10.29 9.67
C ASP A 417 2.47 8.82 10.12
N TYR A 418 1.39 8.13 9.76
CA TYR A 418 1.19 6.72 10.07
C TYR A 418 2.14 5.81 9.28
N ALA A 419 2.38 6.13 8.01
CA ALA A 419 3.33 5.43 7.16
C ALA A 419 4.76 5.53 7.70
N ALA A 420 5.18 6.72 8.16
CA ALA A 420 6.49 6.94 8.80
C ALA A 420 6.67 6.07 10.05
N ALA A 421 5.65 6.05 10.92
CA ALA A 421 5.69 5.24 12.14
C ALA A 421 5.74 3.73 11.85
N ASN A 422 5.04 3.25 10.83
CA ASN A 422 5.06 1.84 10.45
C ASN A 422 6.39 1.42 9.80
N ALA A 423 6.96 2.25 8.93
CA ALA A 423 8.28 1.99 8.36
C ALA A 423 9.37 1.94 9.44
N PHE A 424 9.24 2.76 10.51
CA PHE A 424 10.09 2.65 11.69
C PHE A 424 9.99 1.27 12.35
N LEU A 425 8.76 0.75 12.56
CA LEU A 425 8.57 -0.58 13.17
C LEU A 425 9.21 -1.69 12.34
N ASP A 426 9.05 -1.63 11.02
CA ASP A 426 9.61 -2.61 10.10
C ASP A 426 11.15 -2.62 10.17
N ALA A 427 11.76 -1.43 10.20
CA ALA A 427 13.21 -1.30 10.33
C ALA A 427 13.71 -1.74 11.71
N LEU A 428 12.98 -1.43 12.78
CA LEU A 428 13.31 -1.90 14.13
C LEU A 428 13.31 -3.43 14.23
N ALA A 429 12.34 -4.08 13.60
CA ALA A 429 12.32 -5.54 13.55
C ALA A 429 13.51 -6.10 12.78
N ALA A 430 13.90 -5.49 11.66
CA ALA A 430 15.06 -5.89 10.88
C ALA A 430 16.38 -5.63 11.65
N GLU A 431 16.52 -4.50 12.34
CA GLU A 431 17.66 -4.18 13.20
C GLU A 431 17.82 -5.20 14.33
N ARG A 432 16.70 -5.52 15.04
CA ARG A 432 16.71 -6.54 16.09
C ARG A 432 17.13 -7.91 15.56
N ALA A 433 16.59 -8.30 14.41
CA ALA A 433 16.95 -9.56 13.76
C ALA A 433 18.43 -9.61 13.37
N ALA A 434 18.98 -8.52 12.84
CA ALA A 434 20.40 -8.41 12.53
C ALA A 434 21.29 -8.51 13.80
N ALA A 435 20.76 -8.03 14.94
CA ALA A 435 21.42 -8.18 16.26
C ALA A 435 21.19 -9.55 16.92
N GLY A 436 20.51 -10.50 16.26
CA GLY A 436 20.21 -11.83 16.80
C GLY A 436 19.08 -11.84 17.85
N LEU A 437 18.32 -10.75 17.99
CA LEU A 437 17.18 -10.65 18.89
C LEU A 437 15.87 -11.07 18.18
N PRO A 438 14.92 -11.71 18.90
CA PRO A 438 13.64 -12.06 18.32
C PRO A 438 12.90 -10.80 17.89
N ALA A 439 12.36 -10.79 16.65
CA ALA A 439 11.50 -9.74 16.15
C ALA A 439 10.72 -10.19 14.92
N THR A 440 9.46 -9.79 14.87
CA THR A 440 8.59 -9.94 13.70
C THR A 440 7.71 -8.71 13.58
N SER A 441 7.88 -7.92 12.52
CA SER A 441 6.95 -6.86 12.15
C SER A 441 5.94 -7.39 11.14
N LEU A 442 4.66 -7.22 11.44
CA LEU A 442 3.54 -7.64 10.62
C LEU A 442 2.91 -6.41 9.96
N THR A 443 3.20 -6.22 8.68
CA THR A 443 2.72 -5.10 7.86
C THR A 443 1.33 -5.42 7.35
N TRP A 444 0.34 -5.30 8.23
CA TRP A 444 -1.04 -5.72 8.02
C TRP A 444 -1.75 -4.95 6.91
N GLY A 445 -2.52 -5.66 6.09
CA GLY A 445 -3.62 -5.09 5.33
C GLY A 445 -4.73 -4.55 6.26
N MET A 446 -5.74 -3.89 5.70
CA MET A 446 -6.91 -3.46 6.47
C MET A 446 -7.63 -4.68 7.06
N TRP A 447 -7.98 -4.62 8.34
CA TRP A 447 -8.81 -5.63 8.99
C TRP A 447 -10.30 -5.29 8.81
N ALA A 448 -11.10 -6.30 8.48
CA ALA A 448 -12.56 -6.18 8.37
C ALA A 448 -13.25 -6.28 9.76
N VAL A 449 -12.64 -5.67 10.76
CA VAL A 449 -13.14 -5.58 12.13
C VAL A 449 -12.93 -4.18 12.67
N ASP A 450 -13.74 -3.76 13.63
CA ASP A 450 -13.52 -2.49 14.30
C ASP A 450 -12.26 -2.57 15.16
N THR A 451 -11.22 -1.88 14.69
CA THR A 451 -9.92 -1.84 15.38
C THR A 451 -9.83 -0.69 16.39
N GLY A 452 -10.79 0.24 16.36
CA GLY A 452 -10.76 1.45 17.17
C GLY A 452 -9.70 2.48 16.74
N LEU A 453 -8.98 2.24 15.65
CA LEU A 453 -7.88 3.11 15.20
C LEU A 453 -8.35 4.31 14.36
N GLY A 454 -9.44 4.20 13.61
CA GLY A 454 -9.89 5.21 12.64
C GLY A 454 -11.38 5.53 12.71
N GLY A 455 -12.06 5.17 13.79
CA GLY A 455 -13.52 5.24 13.89
C GLY A 455 -14.22 3.96 13.39
N PRO A 456 -15.55 3.94 13.32
CA PRO A 456 -16.30 2.78 12.84
C PRO A 456 -15.98 2.52 11.37
N LEU A 457 -15.73 1.25 11.02
CA LEU A 457 -15.42 0.80 9.67
C LEU A 457 -16.62 1.06 8.75
N GLN A 458 -16.41 1.82 7.69
CA GLN A 458 -17.45 2.14 6.71
C GLN A 458 -17.40 1.16 5.52
N GLU A 459 -18.57 0.84 4.93
CA GLU A 459 -18.64 0.01 3.73
C GLU A 459 -17.87 0.66 2.55
N THR A 460 -17.81 1.98 2.49
CA THR A 460 -17.01 2.72 1.50
C THR A 460 -15.51 2.44 1.62
N ASP A 461 -14.98 2.28 2.84
CA ASP A 461 -13.57 1.96 3.06
C ASP A 461 -13.27 0.54 2.60
N LEU A 462 -14.16 -0.41 2.91
CA LEU A 462 -14.06 -1.80 2.46
C LEU A 462 -14.13 -1.92 0.93
N ALA A 463 -15.08 -1.21 0.31
CA ALA A 463 -15.21 -1.17 -1.14
C ALA A 463 -13.96 -0.58 -1.80
N ARG A 464 -13.40 0.47 -1.21
CA ARG A 464 -12.19 1.13 -1.70
C ARG A 464 -10.98 0.19 -1.70
N VAL A 465 -10.65 -0.46 -0.59
CA VAL A 465 -9.48 -1.37 -0.55
C VAL A 465 -9.69 -2.59 -1.45
N ARG A 466 -10.93 -3.07 -1.60
CA ARG A 466 -11.28 -4.11 -2.56
C ARG A 466 -11.01 -3.67 -4.00
N ASN A 467 -11.40 -2.44 -4.38
CA ASN A 467 -11.15 -1.88 -5.70
C ASN A 467 -9.66 -1.58 -5.97
N LEU A 468 -8.86 -1.36 -4.92
CA LEU A 468 -7.41 -1.27 -5.02
C LEU A 468 -6.73 -2.63 -5.24
N GLY A 469 -7.46 -3.74 -5.11
CA GLY A 469 -6.97 -5.10 -5.28
C GLY A 469 -6.27 -5.66 -4.03
N ILE A 470 -6.51 -5.06 -2.86
CA ILE A 470 -6.02 -5.52 -1.55
C ILE A 470 -7.21 -5.52 -0.59
N PRO A 471 -8.11 -6.52 -0.69
CA PRO A 471 -9.32 -6.58 0.14
C PRO A 471 -8.99 -6.66 1.63
N ALA A 472 -9.93 -6.20 2.45
CA ALA A 472 -9.81 -6.27 3.90
C ALA A 472 -9.78 -7.73 4.39
N ILE A 473 -9.04 -7.97 5.47
CA ILE A 473 -8.78 -9.29 6.07
C ILE A 473 -9.80 -9.55 7.17
N SER A 474 -10.50 -10.70 7.14
CA SER A 474 -11.38 -11.11 8.23
C SER A 474 -10.58 -11.44 9.49
N ALA A 475 -11.25 -11.43 10.66
CA ALA A 475 -10.62 -11.79 11.94
C ALA A 475 -9.94 -13.17 11.87
N ASP A 476 -10.67 -14.19 11.42
CA ASP A 476 -10.15 -15.56 11.36
C ASP A 476 -8.96 -15.68 10.42
N THR A 477 -9.02 -15.02 9.26
CA THR A 477 -7.91 -15.00 8.32
C THR A 477 -6.69 -14.28 8.90
N GLY A 478 -6.91 -13.15 9.59
CA GLY A 478 -5.82 -12.39 10.21
C GLY A 478 -5.11 -13.18 11.31
N LEU A 479 -5.86 -13.86 12.17
CA LEU A 479 -5.31 -14.72 13.21
C LEU A 479 -4.53 -15.91 12.62
N ALA A 480 -5.06 -16.55 11.59
CA ALA A 480 -4.36 -17.65 10.92
C ALA A 480 -3.08 -17.16 10.20
N LEU A 481 -3.08 -15.94 9.65
CA LEU A 481 -1.88 -15.32 9.08
C LEU A 481 -0.86 -14.92 10.15
N PHE A 482 -1.30 -14.53 11.35
CA PHE A 482 -0.44 -14.34 12.50
C PHE A 482 0.32 -15.61 12.85
N ASP A 483 -0.40 -16.73 13.01
CA ASP A 483 0.20 -18.03 13.32
C ASP A 483 1.15 -18.52 12.23
N ALA A 484 0.79 -18.30 10.97
CA ALA A 484 1.65 -18.63 9.83
C ALA A 484 2.92 -17.77 9.83
N ALA A 485 2.83 -16.49 10.20
CA ALA A 485 3.96 -15.57 10.23
C ALA A 485 5.00 -15.94 11.30
N LEU A 486 4.57 -16.48 12.44
CA LEU A 486 5.48 -16.94 13.50
C LEU A 486 6.41 -18.07 13.02
N ARG A 487 6.00 -18.83 11.99
CA ARG A 487 6.75 -19.95 11.42
C ARG A 487 7.69 -19.54 10.30
N VAL A 488 7.61 -18.29 9.84
CA VAL A 488 8.47 -17.80 8.74
C VAL A 488 9.65 -17.03 9.32
N PRO A 489 10.89 -17.43 9.06
CA PRO A 489 12.08 -16.78 9.61
C PRO A 489 12.41 -15.48 8.88
N ALA A 490 11.49 -14.52 8.86
CA ALA A 490 11.65 -13.20 8.27
C ALA A 490 11.25 -12.12 9.26
N PRO A 491 12.05 -11.06 9.44
CA PRO A 491 11.77 -10.02 10.42
C PRO A 491 10.60 -9.11 10.02
N VAL A 492 10.29 -9.03 8.73
CA VAL A 492 9.20 -8.20 8.20
C VAL A 492 8.38 -9.01 7.22
N LEU A 493 7.11 -9.15 7.53
CA LEU A 493 6.15 -9.88 6.72
C LEU A 493 4.93 -9.00 6.47
N ALA A 494 4.37 -9.09 5.27
CA ALA A 494 3.15 -8.39 4.89
C ALA A 494 1.99 -9.40 4.76
N PRO A 495 1.17 -9.57 5.81
CA PRO A 495 -0.05 -10.37 5.76
C PRO A 495 -1.13 -9.58 5.01
N ILE A 496 -1.15 -9.71 3.71
CA ILE A 496 -2.14 -9.11 2.80
C ILE A 496 -2.64 -10.18 1.82
N GLN A 497 -3.87 -10.02 1.35
CA GLN A 497 -4.48 -10.93 0.38
C GLN A 497 -4.67 -10.20 -0.95
N PRO A 498 -3.66 -10.17 -1.85
CA PRO A 498 -3.77 -9.46 -3.11
C PRO A 498 -4.74 -10.20 -4.05
N ASP A 499 -5.74 -9.49 -4.55
CA ASP A 499 -6.54 -9.95 -5.69
C ASP A 499 -5.78 -9.69 -6.98
N VAL A 500 -5.08 -10.72 -7.43
CA VAL A 500 -4.23 -10.68 -8.63
C VAL A 500 -5.01 -10.25 -9.87
N ARG A 501 -6.31 -10.60 -9.96
CA ARG A 501 -7.16 -10.23 -11.10
C ARG A 501 -7.40 -8.72 -11.12
N THR A 502 -7.83 -8.16 -10.00
CA THR A 502 -8.05 -6.72 -9.84
C THR A 502 -6.74 -5.94 -10.02
N LEU A 503 -5.64 -6.43 -9.44
CA LEU A 503 -4.33 -5.80 -9.60
C LEU A 503 -3.87 -5.78 -11.06
N ARG A 504 -4.07 -6.87 -11.83
CA ARG A 504 -3.74 -6.89 -13.28
C ARG A 504 -4.57 -5.90 -14.08
N ALA A 505 -5.83 -5.71 -13.73
CA ALA A 505 -6.72 -4.78 -14.42
C ALA A 505 -6.29 -3.31 -14.25
N ARG A 506 -5.44 -2.99 -13.25
CA ARG A 506 -4.90 -1.65 -13.04
C ARG A 506 -3.86 -1.24 -14.09
N GLY A 507 -3.26 -2.20 -14.79
CA GLY A 507 -2.28 -1.90 -15.85
C GLY A 507 -1.12 -1.04 -15.33
N ASP A 508 -0.92 0.12 -15.94
CA ASP A 508 0.18 1.05 -15.61
C ASP A 508 -0.01 1.75 -14.25
N ASP A 509 -1.24 1.78 -13.70
CA ASP A 509 -1.53 2.30 -12.36
C ASP A 509 -1.12 1.36 -11.22
N LEU A 510 -0.55 0.19 -11.55
CA LEU A 510 -0.11 -0.76 -10.55
C LEU A 510 1.15 -0.27 -9.84
N PRO A 511 1.15 -0.13 -8.49
CA PRO A 511 2.34 0.23 -7.75
C PRO A 511 3.53 -0.66 -8.09
N ALA A 512 4.71 -0.07 -8.27
CA ALA A 512 5.92 -0.79 -8.68
C ALA A 512 6.25 -1.98 -7.75
N LEU A 513 5.97 -1.82 -6.46
CA LEU A 513 6.18 -2.83 -5.44
C LEU A 513 5.34 -4.11 -5.69
N LEU A 514 4.15 -4.01 -6.30
CA LEU A 514 3.21 -5.11 -6.54
C LEU A 514 3.40 -5.81 -7.90
N ARG A 515 4.25 -5.29 -8.79
CA ARG A 515 4.38 -5.77 -10.18
C ARG A 515 4.72 -7.26 -10.28
N ASP A 516 5.54 -7.79 -9.38
CA ASP A 516 5.95 -9.20 -9.40
C ASP A 516 4.81 -10.16 -9.02
N LEU A 517 3.85 -9.72 -8.22
CA LEU A 517 2.68 -10.52 -7.84
C LEU A 517 1.77 -10.83 -9.03
N VAL A 518 1.72 -9.94 -10.00
CA VAL A 518 0.85 -10.09 -11.18
C VAL A 518 1.58 -10.63 -12.40
N GLY A 519 2.90 -10.86 -12.31
CA GLY A 519 3.71 -11.33 -13.42
C GLY A 519 3.86 -10.30 -14.55
N ALA A 520 3.62 -9.02 -14.26
CA ALA A 520 3.78 -7.95 -15.23
C ALA A 520 5.24 -7.79 -15.64
N ARG A 521 5.56 -8.10 -16.89
CA ARG A 521 6.84 -7.70 -17.48
C ARG A 521 6.83 -6.18 -17.66
N ARG A 522 7.93 -5.55 -17.29
CA ARG A 522 8.18 -4.13 -17.52
C ARG A 522 8.04 -3.83 -19.03
N THR A 523 6.92 -3.29 -19.47
CA THR A 523 6.86 -2.46 -20.65
C THR A 523 7.53 -1.15 -20.26
N ALA A 524 8.51 -0.73 -21.04
CA ALA A 524 9.45 0.33 -20.68
C ALA A 524 8.71 1.59 -20.20
N ALA A 525 9.22 2.24 -19.14
CA ALA A 525 8.75 3.53 -18.61
C ALA A 525 8.73 4.68 -19.65
N VAL A 526 9.27 4.45 -20.83
CA VAL A 526 9.18 5.31 -22.02
C VAL A 526 7.78 5.24 -22.65
N ALA A 527 7.10 4.10 -22.57
CA ALA A 527 5.72 3.96 -23.07
C ALA A 527 4.70 4.66 -22.17
N GLU A 528 4.96 4.77 -20.86
CA GLU A 528 4.05 5.45 -19.92
C GLU A 528 3.95 6.95 -20.22
N ARG A 529 5.08 7.62 -20.45
CA ARG A 529 5.07 9.06 -20.84
C ARG A 529 4.47 9.32 -22.22
N THR A 530 4.54 8.35 -23.13
CA THR A 530 3.92 8.46 -24.46
C THR A 530 2.42 8.18 -24.42
N ASN A 531 1.93 7.28 -23.57
CA ASN A 531 0.49 6.98 -23.43
C ASN A 531 -0.26 8.07 -22.65
N GLU A 532 0.31 8.60 -21.56
CA GLU A 532 -0.28 9.76 -20.86
C GLU A 532 -0.34 10.99 -21.76
N SER A 533 0.71 11.25 -22.57
CA SER A 533 0.72 12.33 -23.54
C SER A 533 -0.28 12.10 -24.67
N ASN A 534 -0.50 10.86 -25.12
CA ASN A 534 -1.46 10.55 -26.19
C ASN A 534 -2.91 10.74 -25.73
N GLY A 535 -3.31 10.26 -24.55
CA GLY A 535 -4.66 10.43 -24.04
C GLY A 535 -5.02 11.89 -23.74
N ALA A 536 -4.08 12.65 -23.18
CA ALA A 536 -4.24 14.09 -22.95
C ALA A 536 -4.28 14.89 -24.27
N THR A 537 -3.49 14.48 -25.27
CA THR A 537 -3.47 15.08 -26.60
C THR A 537 -4.78 14.79 -27.33
N GLU A 538 -5.26 13.55 -27.32
CA GLU A 538 -6.55 13.17 -27.89
C GLU A 538 -7.72 13.92 -27.25
N LEU A 539 -7.72 14.07 -25.92
CA LEU A 539 -8.73 14.87 -25.22
C LEU A 539 -8.69 16.33 -25.68
N ARG A 540 -7.50 16.94 -25.78
CA ARG A 540 -7.36 18.33 -26.24
C ARG A 540 -7.80 18.51 -27.69
N GLU A 541 -7.46 17.59 -28.57
CA GLU A 541 -7.90 17.59 -29.97
C GLU A 541 -9.42 17.51 -30.06
N ARG A 542 -10.05 16.59 -29.33
CA ARG A 542 -11.51 16.48 -29.27
C ARG A 542 -12.17 17.74 -28.72
N LEU A 543 -11.62 18.32 -27.66
CA LEU A 543 -12.14 19.56 -27.09
C LEU A 543 -12.01 20.76 -28.05
N ALA A 544 -10.94 20.79 -28.87
CA ALA A 544 -10.72 21.85 -29.86
C ALA A 544 -11.74 21.83 -30.99
N GLU A 545 -12.28 20.65 -31.35
CA GLU A 545 -13.29 20.48 -32.40
C GLU A 545 -14.72 20.81 -31.94
N LEU A 546 -14.97 20.89 -30.63
CA LEU A 546 -16.31 21.08 -30.07
C LEU A 546 -16.66 22.55 -29.83
N PRO A 547 -17.94 22.96 -30.02
CA PRO A 547 -18.45 24.23 -29.56
C PRO A 547 -18.30 24.40 -28.05
N ALA A 548 -18.19 25.64 -27.55
CA ALA A 548 -17.93 25.95 -26.14
C ALA A 548 -18.88 25.21 -25.16
N ARG A 549 -20.18 25.21 -25.45
CA ARG A 549 -21.19 24.52 -24.60
C ARG A 549 -21.03 23.01 -24.55
N GLU A 550 -20.59 22.39 -25.66
CA GLU A 550 -20.37 20.95 -25.72
C GLU A 550 -19.05 20.58 -25.01
N ARG A 551 -18.03 21.43 -25.08
CA ARG A 551 -16.79 21.30 -24.29
C ARG A 551 -17.07 21.31 -22.80
N ASP A 552 -17.83 22.30 -22.33
CA ASP A 552 -18.17 22.44 -20.92
C ASP A 552 -18.94 21.21 -20.42
N ARG A 553 -19.88 20.70 -21.23
CA ARG A 553 -20.62 19.49 -20.90
C ARG A 553 -19.72 18.27 -20.83
N MET A 554 -18.83 18.07 -21.82
CA MET A 554 -17.90 16.95 -21.83
C MET A 554 -16.96 16.97 -20.63
N LEU A 555 -16.44 18.14 -20.26
CA LEU A 555 -15.59 18.29 -19.08
C LEU A 555 -16.36 18.02 -17.78
N LEU A 556 -17.61 18.44 -17.69
CA LEU A 556 -18.44 18.15 -16.54
C LEU A 556 -18.71 16.64 -16.41
N GLU A 557 -19.09 15.98 -17.49
CA GLU A 557 -19.28 14.52 -17.53
C GLU A 557 -17.98 13.79 -17.15
N LEU A 558 -16.84 14.26 -17.61
CA LEU A 558 -15.52 13.72 -17.22
C LEU A 558 -15.29 13.87 -15.70
N VAL A 559 -15.51 15.06 -15.15
CA VAL A 559 -15.31 15.31 -13.72
C VAL A 559 -16.26 14.45 -12.88
N GLN A 560 -17.54 14.35 -13.25
CA GLN A 560 -18.51 13.52 -12.55
C GLN A 560 -18.12 12.03 -12.58
N ALA A 561 -17.66 11.52 -13.74
CA ALA A 561 -17.21 10.15 -13.87
C ALA A 561 -15.99 9.84 -12.98
N GLU A 562 -14.99 10.73 -12.99
CA GLU A 562 -13.78 10.53 -12.17
C GLU A 562 -14.09 10.74 -10.67
N ALA A 563 -15.03 11.62 -10.33
CA ALA A 563 -15.52 11.82 -8.95
C ALA A 563 -16.29 10.60 -8.42
N ALA A 564 -17.15 10.00 -9.25
CA ALA A 564 -17.86 8.77 -8.90
C ALA A 564 -16.86 7.63 -8.60
N MET A 565 -15.87 7.45 -9.47
CA MET A 565 -14.83 6.44 -9.26
C MET A 565 -13.99 6.71 -8.01
N ALA A 566 -13.70 7.97 -7.67
CA ALA A 566 -12.95 8.33 -6.45
C ALA A 566 -13.75 8.02 -5.17
N LEU A 567 -15.08 8.03 -5.24
CA LEU A 567 -15.97 7.64 -4.15
C LEU A 567 -16.37 6.15 -4.15
N GLY A 568 -15.95 5.38 -5.17
CA GLY A 568 -16.31 3.98 -5.30
C GLY A 568 -17.75 3.74 -5.81
N HIS A 569 -18.34 4.72 -6.50
CA HIS A 569 -19.65 4.57 -7.14
C HIS A 569 -19.51 4.00 -8.56
N ASP A 570 -20.48 3.19 -8.97
CA ASP A 570 -20.51 2.54 -10.29
C ASP A 570 -21.03 3.45 -11.41
N SER A 571 -21.65 4.61 -11.10
CA SER A 571 -22.23 5.52 -12.08
C SER A 571 -21.92 6.98 -11.77
N ALA A 572 -21.61 7.75 -12.81
CA ALA A 572 -21.44 9.21 -12.75
C ALA A 572 -22.71 9.95 -12.30
N ASP A 573 -23.89 9.38 -12.53
CA ASP A 573 -25.19 9.96 -12.15
C ASP A 573 -25.36 10.10 -10.63
N MET A 574 -24.54 9.41 -9.84
CA MET A 574 -24.52 9.54 -8.38
C MET A 574 -23.87 10.85 -7.91
N ILE A 575 -23.19 11.56 -8.78
CA ILE A 575 -22.49 12.81 -8.47
C ILE A 575 -23.36 14.00 -8.95
N ASP A 576 -24.02 14.65 -8.01
CA ASP A 576 -24.68 15.93 -8.29
C ASP A 576 -23.64 17.01 -8.59
N ALA A 577 -23.73 17.62 -9.77
CA ALA A 577 -22.74 18.56 -10.31
C ALA A 577 -22.56 19.82 -9.44
N GLU A 578 -23.62 20.28 -8.79
CA GLU A 578 -23.64 21.50 -7.97
C GLU A 578 -23.40 21.24 -6.49
N ARG A 579 -23.52 19.98 -6.06
CA ARG A 579 -23.33 19.61 -4.67
C ARG A 579 -21.85 19.62 -4.30
N GLY A 580 -21.52 20.21 -3.15
CA GLY A 580 -20.13 20.29 -2.67
C GLY A 580 -19.52 18.90 -2.40
N PHE A 581 -18.25 18.72 -2.75
CA PHE A 581 -17.54 17.46 -2.54
C PHE A 581 -17.58 16.97 -1.08
N VAL A 582 -17.44 17.88 -0.11
CA VAL A 582 -17.57 17.55 1.32
C VAL A 582 -18.98 17.00 1.64
N GLN A 583 -20.02 17.55 1.03
CA GLN A 583 -21.40 17.08 1.22
C GLN A 583 -21.68 15.75 0.51
N LEU A 584 -20.90 15.43 -0.53
CA LEU A 584 -20.91 14.14 -1.23
C LEU A 584 -20.10 13.07 -0.49
N GLY A 585 -19.45 13.42 0.63
CA GLY A 585 -18.66 12.48 1.43
C GLY A 585 -17.19 12.36 1.00
N PHE A 586 -16.66 13.32 0.23
CA PHE A 586 -15.24 13.33 -0.10
C PHE A 586 -14.38 13.52 1.16
N SER A 587 -13.54 12.54 1.43
CA SER A 587 -12.41 12.70 2.34
C SER A 587 -11.25 13.41 1.62
N SER A 588 -10.25 13.88 2.38
CA SER A 588 -9.02 14.44 1.78
C SER A 588 -8.35 13.51 0.79
N LEU A 589 -8.46 12.22 1.01
CA LEU A 589 -7.89 11.20 0.15
C LEU A 589 -8.68 11.02 -1.16
N ALA A 590 -10.02 11.01 -1.10
CA ALA A 590 -10.86 11.00 -2.30
C ALA A 590 -10.62 12.25 -3.16
N ALA A 591 -10.37 13.40 -2.53
CA ALA A 591 -9.99 14.64 -3.20
C ALA A 591 -8.66 14.52 -3.96
N VAL A 592 -7.64 13.92 -3.34
CA VAL A 592 -6.34 13.63 -3.99
C VAL A 592 -6.51 12.62 -5.12
N GLU A 593 -7.32 11.59 -4.93
CA GLU A 593 -7.59 10.60 -5.97
C GLU A 593 -8.29 11.23 -7.18
N LEU A 594 -9.32 12.04 -6.97
CA LEU A 594 -9.98 12.81 -8.03
C LEU A 594 -8.97 13.67 -8.80
N ARG A 595 -8.14 14.45 -8.10
CA ARG A 595 -7.10 15.27 -8.72
C ARG A 595 -6.13 14.44 -9.54
N ASN A 596 -5.65 13.31 -9.03
CA ASN A 596 -4.71 12.44 -9.74
C ASN A 596 -5.34 11.84 -11.01
N ARG A 597 -6.62 11.42 -10.95
CA ARG A 597 -7.37 10.93 -12.09
C ARG A 597 -7.56 11.99 -13.15
N LEU A 598 -7.99 13.20 -12.75
CA LEU A 598 -8.15 14.34 -13.67
C LEU A 598 -6.80 14.76 -14.29
N ARG A 599 -5.70 14.76 -13.53
CA ARG A 599 -4.36 15.06 -14.05
C ARG A 599 -3.96 14.08 -15.16
N ARG A 600 -4.19 12.78 -14.98
CA ARG A 600 -3.90 11.76 -16.00
C ARG A 600 -4.73 11.95 -17.27
N ARG A 601 -6.00 12.28 -17.12
CA ARG A 601 -6.91 12.50 -18.25
C ARG A 601 -6.63 13.76 -19.03
N THR A 602 -6.25 14.83 -18.34
CA THR A 602 -6.08 16.17 -18.95
C THR A 602 -4.63 16.53 -19.28
N GLY A 603 -3.66 15.86 -18.62
CA GLY A 603 -2.24 16.22 -18.69
C GLY A 603 -1.93 17.57 -18.02
N LEU A 604 -2.87 18.16 -17.27
CA LEU A 604 -2.66 19.45 -16.60
C LEU A 604 -1.98 19.25 -15.23
N PRO A 605 -1.07 20.12 -14.83
CA PRO A 605 -0.58 20.18 -13.45
C PRO A 605 -1.71 20.74 -12.56
N LEU A 606 -2.38 19.87 -11.81
CA LEU A 606 -3.50 20.25 -10.93
C LEU A 606 -3.01 20.35 -9.47
N PRO A 607 -3.39 21.39 -8.70
CA PRO A 607 -2.97 21.57 -7.31
C PRO A 607 -3.57 20.49 -6.42
N ALA A 608 -2.88 20.16 -5.31
CA ALA A 608 -3.37 19.18 -4.34
C ALA A 608 -4.69 19.62 -3.68
N THR A 609 -4.91 20.93 -3.59
CA THR A 609 -6.10 21.57 -3.01
C THR A 609 -7.29 21.68 -3.97
N LEU A 610 -7.19 21.14 -5.20
CA LEU A 610 -8.20 21.34 -6.27
C LEU A 610 -9.65 21.17 -5.80
N ALA A 611 -9.96 20.11 -5.06
CA ALA A 611 -11.33 19.85 -4.59
C ALA A 611 -11.76 20.74 -3.41
N PHE A 612 -10.83 21.43 -2.77
CA PHE A 612 -11.10 22.44 -1.74
C PHE A 612 -11.28 23.83 -2.36
N ASP A 613 -10.43 24.19 -3.34
CA ASP A 613 -10.49 25.45 -4.06
C ASP A 613 -11.67 25.50 -5.05
N GLN A 614 -12.07 24.34 -5.57
CA GLN A 614 -13.17 24.14 -6.50
C GLN A 614 -14.20 23.21 -5.85
N PRO A 615 -15.20 23.73 -5.15
CA PRO A 615 -15.97 22.95 -4.17
C PRO A 615 -16.91 21.89 -4.77
N ASN A 616 -17.21 21.92 -6.07
CA ASN A 616 -18.11 20.98 -6.73
C ASN A 616 -17.64 20.62 -8.15
N ALA A 617 -18.30 19.66 -8.79
CA ALA A 617 -17.91 19.17 -10.12
C ALA A 617 -18.00 20.25 -11.20
N THR A 618 -18.98 21.15 -11.14
CA THR A 618 -19.13 22.28 -12.06
C THR A 618 -17.97 23.26 -11.95
N ALA A 619 -17.54 23.59 -10.73
CA ALA A 619 -16.40 24.47 -10.51
C ALA A 619 -15.10 23.88 -11.05
N VAL A 620 -14.86 22.57 -10.81
CA VAL A 620 -13.70 21.86 -11.36
C VAL A 620 -13.74 21.82 -12.90
N ALA A 621 -14.89 21.53 -13.49
CA ALA A 621 -15.05 21.49 -14.94
C ALA A 621 -14.72 22.85 -15.57
N ARG A 622 -15.17 23.95 -14.97
CA ARG A 622 -14.85 25.32 -15.39
C ARG A 622 -13.35 25.60 -15.28
N TYR A 623 -12.74 25.24 -14.16
CA TYR A 623 -11.31 25.38 -13.93
C TYR A 623 -10.47 24.63 -15.00
N LEU A 624 -10.91 23.43 -15.41
CA LEU A 624 -10.28 22.68 -16.48
C LEU A 624 -10.51 23.33 -17.84
N ALA A 625 -11.72 23.83 -18.13
CA ALA A 625 -12.05 24.48 -19.37
C ALA A 625 -11.15 25.72 -19.63
N GLU A 626 -10.93 26.54 -18.61
CA GLU A 626 -10.05 27.71 -18.69
C GLU A 626 -8.58 27.36 -19.04
N ARG A 627 -8.10 26.19 -18.59
CA ARG A 627 -6.72 25.75 -18.80
C ARG A 627 -6.51 24.89 -20.05
N LEU A 628 -7.58 24.29 -20.57
CA LEU A 628 -7.58 23.49 -21.78
C LEU A 628 -8.06 24.28 -23.00
N ALA A 629 -8.54 25.51 -22.79
CA ALA A 629 -8.94 26.40 -23.90
C ALA A 629 -7.75 26.58 -24.87
N PRO A 630 -7.96 26.47 -26.20
CA PRO A 630 -6.96 26.85 -27.17
C PRO A 630 -6.56 28.30 -26.91
N ALA A 631 -5.27 28.60 -26.92
CA ALA A 631 -4.84 29.99 -26.87
C ALA A 631 -5.53 30.74 -28.02
N GLU A 632 -6.41 31.68 -27.69
CA GLU A 632 -6.94 32.58 -28.72
C GLU A 632 -5.73 33.23 -29.42
N PRO A 633 -5.71 33.27 -30.76
CA PRO A 633 -4.65 34.00 -31.47
C PRO A 633 -4.71 35.45 -30.96
N ALA A 634 -3.60 35.91 -30.40
CA ALA A 634 -3.48 37.26 -29.87
C ALA A 634 -4.01 38.24 -30.93
N ALA A 635 -5.08 38.95 -30.58
CA ALA A 635 -5.58 40.02 -31.39
C ALA A 635 -4.42 41.02 -31.60
N PRO A 636 -4.21 41.54 -32.82
CA PRO A 636 -3.13 42.49 -33.07
C PRO A 636 -3.28 43.69 -32.11
N GLU A 637 -2.23 43.98 -31.36
CA GLU A 637 -2.17 45.13 -30.46
C GLU A 637 -2.65 46.38 -31.17
N PRO A 638 -3.67 47.06 -30.67
CA PRO A 638 -3.98 48.41 -31.14
C PRO A 638 -2.81 49.34 -30.77
N ALA A 639 -2.37 50.15 -31.72
CA ALA A 639 -1.34 51.15 -31.54
C ALA A 639 -1.59 52.01 -30.29
N PRO A 640 -0.54 52.46 -29.56
CA PRO A 640 -0.70 53.09 -28.25
C PRO A 640 -1.49 54.42 -28.37
N ALA A 641 -2.71 54.42 -27.87
CA ALA A 641 -3.44 55.65 -27.55
C ALA A 641 -2.89 56.16 -26.22
N VAL A 642 -2.40 57.35 -26.23
CA VAL A 642 -2.03 58.13 -25.03
C VAL A 642 -3.30 58.34 -24.19
N THR A 643 -3.42 57.71 -23.06
CA THR A 643 -4.39 58.03 -22.06
C THR A 643 -3.74 58.12 -20.68
N ASP A 644 -4.12 59.13 -19.96
CA ASP A 644 -3.67 59.55 -18.64
C ASP A 644 -3.62 58.44 -17.62
N GLY A 645 -2.61 58.48 -16.72
CA GLY A 645 -2.32 57.47 -15.69
C GLY A 645 -3.42 57.35 -14.64
N PRO A 646 -3.46 56.20 -13.92
CA PRO A 646 -4.42 55.95 -12.86
C PRO A 646 -4.22 56.91 -11.69
N SER A 647 -5.33 57.38 -11.13
CA SER A 647 -5.39 58.28 -9.98
C SER A 647 -4.59 57.76 -8.80
N ALA A 648 -3.73 58.62 -8.25
CA ALA A 648 -2.86 58.33 -7.08
C ALA A 648 -3.59 57.78 -5.86
N ALA A 649 -4.89 57.97 -5.77
CA ALA A 649 -5.71 57.48 -4.63
C ALA A 649 -5.87 55.95 -4.57
N LYS A 650 -5.81 55.23 -5.70
CA LYS A 650 -5.97 53.76 -5.71
C LYS A 650 -4.65 53.01 -5.43
N ALA A 651 -3.51 53.65 -5.74
CA ALA A 651 -2.20 53.10 -5.42
C ALA A 651 -1.85 53.24 -3.93
N GLU A 652 -2.32 54.31 -3.26
CA GLU A 652 -2.18 54.50 -1.81
C GLU A 652 -3.06 53.51 -1.00
N GLU A 653 -4.24 53.15 -1.52
CA GLU A 653 -5.15 52.19 -0.85
C GLU A 653 -4.67 50.77 -0.93
N ASP A 654 -4.10 50.37 -2.06
CA ASP A 654 -3.48 49.05 -2.25
C ASP A 654 -2.16 48.89 -1.47
N GLU A 655 -1.42 49.97 -1.27
CA GLU A 655 -0.17 49.97 -0.49
C GLU A 655 -0.43 49.95 1.04
N LEU A 656 -1.55 50.56 1.48
CA LEU A 656 -2.03 50.51 2.87
C LEU A 656 -2.58 49.12 3.25
N LEU A 657 -3.25 48.42 2.34
CA LEU A 657 -3.74 47.05 2.55
C LEU A 657 -2.59 46.01 2.58
N ALA A 658 -1.55 46.24 1.81
CA ALA A 658 -0.37 45.35 1.78
C ALA A 658 0.55 45.51 3.02
N ALA A 659 0.45 46.60 3.77
CA ALA A 659 1.26 46.91 4.95
C ALA A 659 0.55 46.65 6.29
N ALA A 660 -0.77 46.33 6.26
CA ALA A 660 -1.57 46.13 7.47
C ALA A 660 -1.30 44.78 8.14
N SER A 661 -1.18 44.76 9.46
CA SER A 661 -1.08 43.56 10.28
C SER A 661 -2.41 42.78 10.27
N ALA A 662 -2.37 41.48 10.64
CA ALA A 662 -3.55 40.63 10.68
C ALA A 662 -4.66 41.20 11.61
N GLU A 663 -4.29 41.90 12.68
CA GLU A 663 -5.24 42.52 13.61
C GLU A 663 -5.92 43.77 12.98
N GLU A 664 -5.18 44.57 12.22
CA GLU A 664 -5.75 45.74 11.51
C GLU A 664 -6.67 45.33 10.34
N LEU A 665 -6.38 44.20 9.67
CA LEU A 665 -7.24 43.62 8.65
C LEU A 665 -8.58 43.12 9.23
N PHE A 666 -8.55 42.55 10.44
CA PHE A 666 -9.75 42.12 11.15
C PHE A 666 -10.60 43.32 11.59
N GLU A 667 -10.02 44.43 12.03
CA GLU A 667 -10.78 45.66 12.36
C GLU A 667 -11.41 46.35 11.15
N ILE A 668 -10.76 46.26 9.97
CA ILE A 668 -11.34 46.77 8.73
C ILE A 668 -12.52 45.89 8.28
N LEU A 669 -12.41 44.57 8.38
CA LEU A 669 -13.47 43.62 8.05
C LEU A 669 -14.68 43.74 8.97
N ASP A 670 -14.49 43.93 10.27
CA ASP A 670 -15.57 44.15 11.25
C ASP A 670 -16.30 45.49 11.02
N ARG A 671 -15.59 46.50 10.53
CA ARG A 671 -16.17 47.79 10.20
C ARG A 671 -17.02 47.76 8.92
N GLU A 672 -16.63 46.96 7.93
CA GLU A 672 -17.39 46.79 6.70
C GLU A 672 -18.58 45.83 6.85
N LEU A 673 -18.45 44.78 7.68
CA LEU A 673 -19.53 43.81 7.93
C LEU A 673 -20.48 44.24 9.05
N GLY A 674 -20.10 45.16 9.93
CA GLY A 674 -20.93 45.71 11.03
C GLY A 674 -21.87 46.87 10.66
N GLY A 675 -21.92 47.29 9.39
CA GLY A 675 -22.66 48.47 8.93
C GLY A 675 -24.05 48.20 8.38
N ASN A 676 -24.66 47.03 8.57
CA ASN A 676 -26.06 46.75 8.23
C ASN A 676 -26.71 45.88 9.32
N GLY A 677 -27.25 46.52 10.34
CA GLY A 677 -28.14 45.98 11.35
C GLY A 677 -29.21 46.99 11.66
#